data_8e0241a7134228684724c6bfcea9f7f0
#
_entry.id   8e0241a7134228684724c6bfcea9f7f0
#
_cell.length_a   1.000
_cell.length_b   1.000
_cell.length_c   1.000
_cell.angle_alpha   90.00
_cell.angle_beta   90.00
_cell.angle_gamma   90.00
#
_symmetry.space_group_name_H-M   'P 1'
#
loop_
_entity.id
_entity.type
_entity.pdbx_description
1 polymer ?
#
loop_
_entity_poly.entity_id
_entity_poly.type
_entity_poly.pdbx_seq_one_letter_code
_entity_poly.pdbx_strand_id
1 'polypeptide(L)'
;MKIVHLVTQDNGGAGRACIRLHKALLKEGVDSIILTQNKTTDLPSVKRVAQSKFQKAFSKIRPFLSQLPLILYPKRNKDIFSPNLPFFTPSNRILLKQIEDLKPDVVHLHWIEGGFFNIKDLESIQAPILWSLHDANPYTGGCHIVATTCIGVSNHCKSCPLLKSKFPFDISFWTFKRKNKTYNKLNNLTINGLSSWIASCAKDSALLGNKPIVNLPNPIDTSIYRPIHKNLAREILHIHTPKRIISFGAIGATSTPRKGFYELKSALESLSNALKAQCELIIFGSSQGESINGISTFFLGTLHDDIALTLLYSASDVFIMPSLVESFGQTALESLSCGTPVVAFDTSGLKDIITHKHNGYLAKCYEIEDLKNGIEWILSLNTKDYAALAHNAHKSAVALFGSDKIAHSYIDMYQHLAGGGVDKLRVTTLAKSLIHTFFPHLSTPHTYYIGFGAIGGADTTRKGFYELKSALESLPNALKAQCELIIFGGNAPEISGIKKTHILGFVYDDSSLALAFNACDVFIAPSLAENLSNVIMESLSCGTPVVAFDIGGNSDMITHKHNGYLATDTHDLSAGIEWALGLDSLSAQSVSFAATQSIATQFDTPKIAKIYIEAYRQLSGGGVVDKIRYVIYISTPS
;
A
#
# COMPACT_ATOMS: atom_id res chain seq x y z
N MET A 1 -13.07 -18.63 -5.28
CA MET A 1 -11.60 -18.57 -5.24
C MET A 1 -11.15 -18.97 -3.85
N LYS A 2 -10.18 -19.90 -3.76
CA LYS A 2 -9.65 -20.43 -2.50
C LYS A 2 -8.22 -19.95 -2.28
N ILE A 3 -7.99 -19.27 -1.18
CA ILE A 3 -6.67 -18.73 -0.78
C ILE A 3 -6.18 -19.44 0.48
N VAL A 4 -4.95 -19.93 0.43
CA VAL A 4 -4.28 -20.52 1.59
C VAL A 4 -3.14 -19.63 2.03
N HIS A 5 -3.28 -19.03 3.20
CA HIS A 5 -2.24 -18.22 3.84
C HIS A 5 -1.31 -19.09 4.68
N LEU A 6 0.00 -18.86 4.59
CA LEU A 6 1.01 -19.50 5.43
C LEU A 6 1.67 -18.48 6.35
N VAL A 7 1.57 -18.70 7.64
CA VAL A 7 2.22 -17.87 8.66
C VAL A 7 2.66 -18.73 9.84
N THR A 8 3.86 -18.50 10.38
CA THR A 8 4.39 -19.34 11.47
C THR A 8 3.52 -19.25 12.73
N GLN A 9 3.00 -18.06 13.03
CA GLN A 9 2.14 -17.82 14.18
C GLN A 9 1.06 -16.78 13.83
N ASP A 10 -0.12 -16.94 14.39
CA ASP A 10 -1.28 -16.07 14.16
C ASP A 10 -1.31 -14.82 15.07
N ASN A 11 -0.27 -14.60 15.86
CA ASN A 11 -0.05 -13.42 16.69
C ASN A 11 1.23 -12.69 16.26
N GLY A 12 1.57 -11.60 16.98
CA GLY A 12 2.66 -10.72 16.57
C GLY A 12 2.32 -9.89 15.32
N GLY A 13 3.26 -9.11 14.81
CA GLY A 13 3.00 -8.14 13.72
C GLY A 13 2.51 -8.79 12.44
N ALA A 14 3.26 -9.77 11.92
CA ALA A 14 2.90 -10.48 10.68
C ALA A 14 1.65 -11.35 10.84
N GLY A 15 1.49 -12.02 11.99
CA GLY A 15 0.32 -12.86 12.27
C GLY A 15 -0.97 -12.03 12.34
N ARG A 16 -0.96 -10.92 13.07
CA ARG A 16 -2.11 -9.99 13.14
C ARG A 16 -2.46 -9.40 11.78
N ALA A 17 -1.46 -9.03 10.98
CA ALA A 17 -1.69 -8.56 9.60
C ALA A 17 -2.35 -9.64 8.74
N CYS A 18 -1.84 -10.88 8.80
CA CYS A 18 -2.44 -12.02 8.11
C CYS A 18 -3.88 -12.26 8.54
N ILE A 19 -4.18 -12.24 9.85
CA ILE A 19 -5.54 -12.40 10.39
C ILE A 19 -6.48 -11.28 9.91
N ARG A 20 -6.02 -10.02 9.90
CA ARG A 20 -6.82 -8.89 9.43
C ARG A 20 -7.18 -9.02 7.95
N LEU A 21 -6.20 -9.34 7.12
CA LEU A 21 -6.44 -9.61 5.70
C LEU A 21 -7.38 -10.79 5.50
N HIS A 22 -7.15 -11.89 6.21
CA HIS A 22 -7.99 -13.07 6.16
C HIS A 22 -9.45 -12.77 6.52
N LYS A 23 -9.71 -12.04 7.62
CA LYS A 23 -11.06 -11.61 8.00
C LYS A 23 -11.71 -10.73 6.94
N ALA A 24 -10.96 -9.79 6.37
CA ALA A 24 -11.44 -8.92 5.30
C ALA A 24 -11.83 -9.73 4.05
N LEU A 25 -11.01 -10.70 3.64
CA LEU A 25 -11.30 -11.60 2.52
C LEU A 25 -12.53 -12.48 2.75
N LEU A 26 -12.69 -13.02 3.98
CA LEU A 26 -13.88 -13.80 4.36
C LEU A 26 -15.17 -12.95 4.27
N LYS A 27 -15.11 -11.68 4.67
CA LYS A 27 -16.23 -10.73 4.57
C LYS A 27 -16.66 -10.50 3.11
N GLU A 28 -15.68 -10.50 2.20
CA GLU A 28 -15.90 -10.38 0.75
C GLU A 28 -16.23 -11.73 0.06
N GLY A 29 -16.50 -12.79 0.82
CA GLY A 29 -16.92 -14.11 0.30
C GLY A 29 -15.80 -14.96 -0.29
N VAL A 30 -14.53 -14.63 -0.06
CA VAL A 30 -13.39 -15.44 -0.49
C VAL A 30 -13.23 -16.66 0.44
N ASP A 31 -13.04 -17.85 -0.11
CA ASP A 31 -12.68 -19.07 0.66
C ASP A 31 -11.22 -18.96 1.12
N SER A 32 -11.02 -18.33 2.27
CA SER A 32 -9.71 -18.03 2.85
C SER A 32 -9.42 -18.96 4.04
N ILE A 33 -8.23 -19.55 4.06
CA ILE A 33 -7.77 -20.49 5.10
C ILE A 33 -6.35 -20.08 5.52
N ILE A 34 -6.07 -20.08 6.83
CA ILE A 34 -4.70 -19.89 7.34
C ILE A 34 -4.17 -21.24 7.86
N LEU A 35 -2.98 -21.62 7.41
CA LEU A 35 -2.19 -22.72 7.96
C LEU A 35 -1.05 -22.15 8.80
N THR A 36 -0.99 -22.51 10.08
CA THR A 36 -0.01 -21.97 11.02
C THR A 36 0.64 -23.06 11.86
N GLN A 37 1.90 -22.83 12.31
CA GLN A 37 2.56 -23.69 13.28
C GLN A 37 2.01 -23.47 14.69
N ASN A 38 1.81 -22.20 15.07
CA ASN A 38 1.33 -21.81 16.40
C ASN A 38 0.00 -21.06 16.26
N LYS A 39 -1.08 -21.75 16.61
CA LYS A 39 -2.44 -21.18 16.64
C LYS A 39 -2.78 -20.71 18.04
N THR A 40 -3.20 -19.45 18.18
CA THR A 40 -3.68 -18.82 19.42
C THR A 40 -5.14 -18.32 19.29
N THR A 41 -5.59 -18.01 18.08
CA THR A 41 -6.98 -17.57 17.81
C THR A 41 -7.98 -18.74 17.78
N ASP A 42 -9.24 -18.46 18.12
CA ASP A 42 -10.34 -19.45 18.06
C ASP A 42 -11.01 -19.56 16.68
N LEU A 43 -10.56 -18.77 15.69
CA LEU A 43 -11.13 -18.79 14.34
C LEU A 43 -11.04 -20.18 13.71
N PRO A 44 -12.17 -20.78 13.23
CA PRO A 44 -12.19 -22.13 12.65
C PRO A 44 -11.39 -22.24 11.33
N SER A 45 -11.34 -21.14 10.54
CA SER A 45 -10.60 -21.05 9.29
C SER A 45 -9.08 -20.94 9.48
N VAL A 46 -8.61 -20.70 10.70
CA VAL A 46 -7.19 -20.80 11.07
C VAL A 46 -6.91 -22.22 11.56
N LYS A 47 -6.03 -22.94 10.88
CA LYS A 47 -5.74 -24.35 11.16
C LYS A 47 -4.28 -24.53 11.58
N ARG A 48 -4.07 -25.23 12.69
CA ARG A 48 -2.73 -25.68 13.07
C ARG A 48 -2.31 -26.83 12.16
N VAL A 49 -1.12 -26.75 11.58
CA VAL A 49 -0.57 -27.79 10.69
C VAL A 49 -0.38 -29.12 11.43
N ALA A 50 0.23 -29.08 12.63
CA ALA A 50 0.47 -30.27 13.45
C ALA A 50 -0.84 -30.70 14.17
N GLN A 51 -1.36 -31.89 13.84
CA GLN A 51 -2.61 -32.42 14.41
C GLN A 51 -2.35 -33.44 15.52
N SER A 52 -1.49 -34.46 15.29
CA SER A 52 -1.21 -35.51 16.26
C SER A 52 -0.30 -35.00 17.40
N LYS A 53 -0.30 -35.73 18.54
CA LYS A 53 0.56 -35.41 19.69
C LYS A 53 2.04 -35.37 19.30
N PHE A 54 2.49 -36.33 18.50
CA PHE A 54 3.86 -36.40 18.01
C PHE A 54 4.22 -35.19 17.10
N GLN A 55 3.33 -34.87 16.15
CA GLN A 55 3.51 -33.71 15.28
C GLN A 55 3.58 -32.40 16.07
N LYS A 56 2.72 -32.24 17.08
CA LYS A 56 2.72 -31.08 18.00
C LYS A 56 4.04 -30.98 18.79
N ALA A 57 4.54 -32.10 19.30
CA ALA A 57 5.85 -32.13 19.98
C ALA A 57 6.99 -31.73 19.04
N PHE A 58 7.03 -32.31 17.84
CA PHE A 58 8.05 -31.97 16.85
C PHE A 58 7.96 -30.52 16.39
N SER A 59 6.75 -29.96 16.21
CA SER A 59 6.57 -28.56 15.83
C SER A 59 7.15 -27.57 16.86
N LYS A 60 7.17 -27.94 18.15
CA LYS A 60 7.79 -27.14 19.22
C LYS A 60 9.33 -27.17 19.16
N ILE A 61 9.91 -28.24 18.61
CA ILE A 61 11.37 -28.39 18.50
C ILE A 61 11.90 -27.68 17.25
N ARG A 62 11.12 -27.55 16.19
CA ARG A 62 11.55 -26.96 14.91
C ARG A 62 12.16 -25.55 15.04
N PRO A 63 11.60 -24.60 15.82
CA PRO A 63 12.21 -23.29 16.00
C PRO A 63 13.61 -23.39 16.62
N PHE A 64 13.78 -24.24 17.63
CA PHE A 64 15.08 -24.48 18.28
C PHE A 64 16.10 -25.08 17.28
N LEU A 65 15.71 -26.12 16.54
CA LEU A 65 16.56 -26.73 15.52
C LEU A 65 17.03 -25.72 14.49
N SER A 66 16.14 -24.85 14.02
CA SER A 66 16.47 -23.84 13.01
C SER A 66 17.48 -22.81 13.50
N GLN A 67 17.58 -22.58 14.80
CA GLN A 67 18.48 -21.61 15.42
C GLN A 67 19.83 -22.23 15.85
N LEU A 68 19.94 -23.58 15.90
CA LEU A 68 21.18 -24.26 16.34
C LEU A 68 22.45 -23.77 15.63
N PRO A 69 22.46 -23.54 14.29
CA PRO A 69 23.68 -23.07 13.62
C PRO A 69 24.17 -21.72 14.12
N LEU A 70 23.33 -20.91 14.72
CA LEU A 70 23.70 -19.61 15.27
C LEU A 70 24.53 -19.69 16.56
N ILE A 71 24.63 -20.85 17.17
CA ILE A 71 25.56 -21.11 18.33
C ILE A 71 27.00 -20.81 17.93
N LEU A 72 27.34 -21.04 16.66
CA LEU A 72 28.67 -20.73 16.12
C LEU A 72 28.99 -19.22 16.08
N TYR A 73 28.00 -18.38 16.31
CA TYR A 73 28.12 -16.91 16.27
C TYR A 73 27.69 -16.28 17.61
N PRO A 74 28.44 -16.50 18.70
CA PRO A 74 28.04 -16.06 20.05
C PRO A 74 27.97 -14.53 20.19
N LYS A 75 28.72 -13.79 19.37
CA LYS A 75 28.79 -12.33 19.37
C LYS A 75 27.77 -11.66 18.44
N ARG A 76 26.92 -12.47 17.75
CA ARG A 76 25.92 -11.92 16.83
C ARG A 76 24.93 -10.99 17.51
N ASN A 77 24.30 -10.12 16.74
CA ASN A 77 23.09 -9.44 17.18
C ASN A 77 21.98 -10.50 17.31
N LYS A 78 21.42 -10.65 18.51
CA LYS A 78 20.40 -11.66 18.79
C LYS A 78 19.07 -11.26 18.14
N ASP A 79 18.24 -12.26 17.86
CA ASP A 79 16.85 -12.15 17.40
C ASP A 79 16.60 -11.43 16.06
N ILE A 80 17.65 -11.18 15.29
CA ILE A 80 17.54 -10.52 13.98
C ILE A 80 18.00 -11.39 12.81
N PHE A 81 18.20 -12.69 13.03
CA PHE A 81 18.69 -13.59 12.00
C PHE A 81 18.02 -14.97 12.11
N SER A 82 17.45 -15.46 11.00
CA SER A 82 16.89 -16.80 10.86
C SER A 82 17.52 -17.50 9.65
N PRO A 83 18.43 -18.45 9.87
CA PRO A 83 18.98 -19.25 8.78
C PRO A 83 17.96 -20.28 8.31
N ASN A 84 18.02 -20.63 7.03
CA ASN A 84 17.20 -21.70 6.46
C ASN A 84 18.12 -22.76 5.83
N LEU A 85 18.69 -23.61 6.67
CA LEU A 85 19.63 -24.66 6.27
C LEU A 85 18.98 -26.04 6.26
N PRO A 86 19.39 -26.96 5.35
CA PRO A 86 18.71 -28.24 5.09
C PRO A 86 18.45 -29.10 6.32
N PHE A 87 19.49 -29.35 7.11
CA PHE A 87 19.43 -30.24 8.28
C PHE A 87 18.72 -29.59 9.49
N PHE A 88 18.78 -28.27 9.58
CA PHE A 88 18.26 -27.50 10.70
C PHE A 88 16.84 -26.95 10.46
N THR A 89 16.43 -26.93 9.20
CA THR A 89 15.05 -26.60 8.80
C THR A 89 14.54 -27.71 7.88
N PRO A 90 14.14 -28.88 8.44
CA PRO A 90 13.69 -30.01 7.64
C PRO A 90 12.37 -29.69 6.92
N SER A 91 12.14 -30.33 5.76
CA SER A 91 10.92 -30.22 4.98
C SER A 91 9.67 -30.44 5.84
N ASN A 92 8.63 -29.67 5.62
CA ASN A 92 7.35 -29.80 6.30
C ASN A 92 6.33 -30.56 5.43
N ARG A 93 6.55 -31.87 5.25
CA ARG A 93 5.72 -32.73 4.40
C ARG A 93 4.23 -32.69 4.75
N ILE A 94 3.90 -32.48 6.05
CA ILE A 94 2.52 -32.40 6.52
C ILE A 94 1.87 -31.12 5.96
N LEU A 95 2.59 -30.00 6.02
CA LEU A 95 2.13 -28.73 5.46
C LEU A 95 1.95 -28.84 3.94
N LEU A 96 2.94 -29.39 3.24
CA LEU A 96 2.85 -29.57 1.78
C LEU A 96 1.66 -30.42 1.37
N LYS A 97 1.42 -31.54 2.09
CA LYS A 97 0.24 -32.38 1.85
C LYS A 97 -1.06 -31.62 2.10
N GLN A 98 -1.15 -30.83 3.18
CA GLN A 98 -2.34 -30.02 3.45
C GLN A 98 -2.60 -28.97 2.36
N ILE A 99 -1.55 -28.35 1.81
CA ILE A 99 -1.67 -27.41 0.67
C ILE A 99 -2.21 -28.16 -0.55
N GLU A 100 -1.66 -29.34 -0.88
CA GLU A 100 -2.08 -30.18 -1.98
C GLU A 100 -3.54 -30.63 -1.85
N ASP A 101 -3.93 -31.11 -0.65
CA ASP A 101 -5.29 -31.55 -0.35
C ASP A 101 -6.32 -30.40 -0.46
N LEU A 102 -5.94 -29.19 -0.09
CA LEU A 102 -6.79 -27.99 -0.15
C LEU A 102 -6.97 -27.46 -1.58
N LYS A 103 -6.04 -27.75 -2.49
CA LYS A 103 -6.05 -27.28 -3.89
C LYS A 103 -6.32 -25.78 -4.00
N PRO A 104 -5.48 -24.92 -3.40
CA PRO A 104 -5.70 -23.48 -3.45
C PRO A 104 -5.51 -22.91 -4.85
N ASP A 105 -6.27 -21.87 -5.18
CA ASP A 105 -6.03 -21.06 -6.37
C ASP A 105 -4.76 -20.22 -6.23
N VAL A 106 -4.46 -19.74 -4.99
CA VAL A 106 -3.22 -19.02 -4.66
C VAL A 106 -2.76 -19.41 -3.25
N VAL A 107 -1.44 -19.56 -3.07
CA VAL A 107 -0.78 -19.67 -1.77
C VAL A 107 -0.17 -18.32 -1.41
N HIS A 108 -0.59 -17.73 -0.28
CA HIS A 108 -0.09 -16.45 0.19
C HIS A 108 0.84 -16.63 1.39
N LEU A 109 2.12 -16.33 1.20
CA LEU A 109 3.12 -16.41 2.26
C LEU A 109 3.21 -15.09 3.01
N HIS A 110 3.28 -15.19 4.34
CA HIS A 110 3.59 -14.08 5.24
C HIS A 110 4.95 -14.33 5.90
N TRP A 111 5.03 -14.33 7.22
CA TRP A 111 6.25 -14.66 7.93
C TRP A 111 6.32 -16.18 8.15
N ILE A 112 7.24 -16.87 7.46
CA ILE A 112 7.32 -18.34 7.42
C ILE A 112 8.58 -18.89 8.09
N GLU A 113 9.26 -18.06 8.87
CA GLU A 113 10.51 -18.40 9.56
C GLU A 113 10.26 -19.25 10.84
N GLY A 114 11.24 -19.35 11.73
CA GLY A 114 11.12 -20.11 12.98
C GLY A 114 11.00 -21.64 12.76
N GLY A 115 11.62 -22.14 11.71
CA GLY A 115 11.61 -23.57 11.40
C GLY A 115 10.29 -24.09 10.83
N PHE A 116 9.30 -23.23 10.58
CA PHE A 116 8.00 -23.59 10.03
C PHE A 116 8.09 -24.09 8.60
N PHE A 117 8.82 -23.38 7.75
CA PHE A 117 8.90 -23.66 6.33
C PHE A 117 10.36 -23.81 5.86
N ASN A 118 10.61 -24.87 5.10
CA ASN A 118 11.89 -25.04 4.42
C ASN A 118 11.82 -24.34 3.06
N ILE A 119 12.74 -23.44 2.77
CA ILE A 119 12.69 -22.63 1.57
C ILE A 119 12.68 -23.45 0.27
N LYS A 120 13.30 -24.63 0.27
CA LYS A 120 13.25 -25.54 -0.88
C LYS A 120 11.86 -26.13 -1.12
N ASP A 121 11.02 -26.20 -0.10
CA ASP A 121 9.65 -26.73 -0.22
C ASP A 121 8.77 -25.83 -1.12
N LEU A 122 9.18 -24.58 -1.41
CA LEU A 122 8.52 -23.72 -2.41
C LEU A 122 8.49 -24.38 -3.79
N GLU A 123 9.53 -25.17 -4.17
CA GLU A 123 9.59 -25.87 -5.45
C GLU A 123 8.48 -26.93 -5.60
N SER A 124 7.81 -27.34 -4.52
CA SER A 124 6.73 -28.33 -4.52
C SER A 124 5.33 -27.69 -4.61
N ILE A 125 5.21 -26.38 -4.48
CA ILE A 125 3.93 -25.67 -4.57
C ILE A 125 3.64 -25.33 -6.02
N GLN A 126 2.60 -25.94 -6.59
CA GLN A 126 2.22 -25.73 -7.99
C GLN A 126 1.35 -24.48 -8.19
N ALA A 127 0.54 -24.14 -7.19
CA ALA A 127 -0.29 -22.94 -7.23
C ALA A 127 0.58 -21.67 -7.28
N PRO A 128 0.10 -20.56 -7.87
CA PRO A 128 0.74 -19.26 -7.78
C PRO A 128 1.02 -18.88 -6.33
N ILE A 129 2.17 -18.26 -6.10
CA ILE A 129 2.63 -17.85 -4.77
C ILE A 129 2.71 -16.33 -4.73
N LEU A 130 1.98 -15.72 -3.79
CA LEU A 130 2.19 -14.34 -3.39
C LEU A 130 2.95 -14.32 -2.07
N TRP A 131 4.03 -13.54 -1.94
CA TRP A 131 4.78 -13.45 -0.69
C TRP A 131 4.84 -12.03 -0.17
N SER A 132 4.07 -11.74 0.89
CA SER A 132 4.10 -10.46 1.59
C SER A 132 5.32 -10.33 2.50
N LEU A 133 6.12 -9.31 2.25
CA LEU A 133 7.37 -9.03 2.96
C LEU A 133 7.10 -8.29 4.28
N HIS A 134 7.11 -9.01 5.39
CA HIS A 134 6.99 -8.42 6.73
C HIS A 134 8.34 -7.96 7.31
N ASP A 135 9.44 -8.45 6.76
CA ASP A 135 10.80 -8.08 7.11
C ASP A 135 11.77 -8.37 5.94
N ALA A 136 13.06 -8.18 6.18
CA ALA A 136 14.10 -8.35 5.16
C ALA A 136 14.53 -9.79 4.93
N ASN A 137 14.08 -10.78 5.72
CA ASN A 137 14.57 -12.15 5.59
C ASN A 137 14.42 -12.71 4.17
N PRO A 138 13.27 -12.57 3.48
CA PRO A 138 13.10 -13.16 2.16
C PRO A 138 14.13 -12.72 1.12
N TYR A 139 14.58 -11.47 1.15
CA TYR A 139 15.54 -10.92 0.17
C TYR A 139 16.98 -10.82 0.67
N THR A 140 17.29 -11.48 1.80
CA THR A 140 18.63 -11.49 2.42
C THR A 140 19.15 -12.91 2.66
N GLY A 141 20.39 -13.01 3.10
CA GLY A 141 21.01 -14.27 3.56
C GLY A 141 20.53 -14.75 4.93
N GLY A 142 19.41 -14.23 5.44
CA GLY A 142 18.78 -14.67 6.70
C GLY A 142 18.53 -13.58 7.74
N CYS A 143 18.95 -12.33 7.51
CA CYS A 143 18.69 -11.25 8.45
C CYS A 143 17.26 -10.67 8.25
N HIS A 144 16.60 -10.34 9.37
CA HIS A 144 15.28 -9.70 9.39
C HIS A 144 15.36 -8.19 9.19
N ILE A 145 16.52 -7.61 9.42
CA ILE A 145 16.83 -6.19 9.25
C ILE A 145 18.18 -6.09 8.58
N VAL A 146 18.31 -5.23 7.60
CA VAL A 146 19.57 -4.97 6.91
C VAL A 146 20.39 -3.97 7.73
N ALA A 147 21.66 -4.31 8.04
CA ALA A 147 22.56 -3.35 8.65
C ALA A 147 22.92 -2.23 7.65
N THR A 148 23.04 -1.00 8.12
CA THR A 148 23.38 0.17 7.29
C THR A 148 24.71 0.02 6.52
N THR A 149 25.62 -0.78 7.06
CA THR A 149 26.93 -1.07 6.45
C THR A 149 26.91 -2.29 5.51
N CYS A 150 25.73 -2.91 5.30
CA CYS A 150 25.62 -4.14 4.51
C CYS A 150 25.47 -3.84 3.02
N ILE A 151 26.43 -4.27 2.21
CA ILE A 151 26.38 -4.25 0.75
C ILE A 151 25.98 -5.60 0.13
N GLY A 152 25.74 -6.62 0.97
CA GLY A 152 25.50 -7.99 0.51
C GLY A 152 24.13 -8.20 -0.11
N VAL A 153 23.16 -7.33 0.16
CA VAL A 153 21.76 -7.47 -0.34
C VAL A 153 21.70 -7.32 -1.84
N SER A 154 22.37 -6.33 -2.39
CA SER A 154 22.40 -6.05 -3.85
C SER A 154 23.37 -6.93 -4.63
N ASN A 155 24.31 -7.60 -3.93
CA ASN A 155 25.33 -8.44 -4.57
C ASN A 155 25.22 -9.90 -4.12
N HIS A 156 25.81 -10.20 -2.98
CA HIS A 156 25.85 -11.54 -2.40
C HIS A 156 26.14 -11.47 -0.90
N CYS A 157 25.31 -12.10 -0.08
CA CYS A 157 25.55 -12.14 1.37
C CYS A 157 26.80 -12.96 1.70
N LYS A 158 27.73 -12.37 2.44
CA LYS A 158 28.95 -12.96 2.97
C LYS A 158 29.53 -12.08 4.08
N SER A 159 30.36 -12.64 4.96
CA SER A 159 31.01 -11.87 6.05
C SER A 159 29.99 -10.95 6.77
N CYS A 160 28.88 -11.54 7.21
CA CYS A 160 27.70 -10.78 7.65
C CYS A 160 28.00 -9.91 8.89
N PRO A 161 27.76 -8.58 8.83
CA PRO A 161 28.03 -7.69 9.96
C PRO A 161 27.14 -7.99 11.16
N LEU A 162 25.91 -8.49 10.96
CA LEU A 162 24.98 -8.85 12.04
C LEU A 162 25.40 -10.14 12.76
N LEU A 163 26.08 -11.05 12.06
CA LEU A 163 26.71 -12.22 12.66
C LEU A 163 28.08 -11.89 13.28
N LYS A 164 28.58 -10.67 13.07
CA LYS A 164 29.95 -10.26 13.40
C LYS A 164 31.00 -11.24 12.84
N SER A 165 30.71 -11.78 11.66
CA SER A 165 31.54 -12.73 10.94
C SER A 165 32.48 -12.00 9.99
N LYS A 166 33.77 -12.42 10.01
CA LYS A 166 34.77 -12.01 9.01
C LYS A 166 34.96 -13.08 7.94
N PHE A 167 34.34 -14.24 8.13
CA PHE A 167 34.50 -15.39 7.23
C PHE A 167 33.59 -15.27 6.02
N PRO A 168 34.09 -15.35 4.78
CA PRO A 168 33.27 -15.12 3.57
C PRO A 168 32.24 -16.21 3.31
N PHE A 169 32.44 -17.42 3.81
CA PHE A 169 31.50 -18.54 3.67
C PHE A 169 30.75 -18.82 4.97
N ASP A 170 30.29 -17.76 5.62
CA ASP A 170 29.48 -17.85 6.82
C ASP A 170 28.06 -18.34 6.54
N ILE A 171 27.23 -18.44 7.58
CA ILE A 171 25.87 -18.95 7.46
C ILE A 171 24.99 -18.07 6.55
N SER A 172 25.29 -16.78 6.42
CA SER A 172 24.56 -15.88 5.53
C SER A 172 24.83 -16.22 4.07
N PHE A 173 26.06 -16.58 3.72
CA PHE A 173 26.43 -17.05 2.39
C PHE A 173 25.67 -18.32 2.00
N TRP A 174 25.64 -19.32 2.87
CA TRP A 174 24.96 -20.58 2.57
C TRP A 174 23.44 -20.44 2.48
N THR A 175 22.86 -19.62 3.36
CA THR A 175 21.43 -19.31 3.30
C THR A 175 21.09 -18.55 2.02
N PHE A 176 21.86 -17.54 1.65
CA PHE A 176 21.70 -16.78 0.40
C PHE A 176 21.79 -17.71 -0.83
N LYS A 177 22.86 -18.49 -0.93
CA LYS A 177 23.09 -19.43 -2.04
C LYS A 177 21.92 -20.40 -2.20
N ARG A 178 21.36 -20.88 -1.08
CA ARG A 178 20.22 -21.78 -1.07
C ARG A 178 18.95 -21.07 -1.57
N LYS A 179 18.64 -19.88 -1.06
CA LYS A 179 17.52 -19.06 -1.51
C LYS A 179 17.63 -18.76 -3.01
N ASN A 180 18.77 -18.28 -3.46
CA ASN A 180 19.02 -17.97 -4.87
C ASN A 180 18.77 -19.20 -5.77
N LYS A 181 19.29 -20.38 -5.38
CA LYS A 181 19.06 -21.62 -6.14
C LYS A 181 17.59 -22.01 -6.20
N THR A 182 16.83 -21.81 -5.12
CA THR A 182 15.40 -22.11 -5.07
C THR A 182 14.60 -21.08 -5.87
N TYR A 183 14.79 -19.79 -5.60
CA TYR A 183 13.99 -18.74 -6.24
C TYR A 183 14.15 -18.71 -7.76
N ASN A 184 15.36 -18.94 -8.28
CA ASN A 184 15.60 -18.97 -9.72
C ASN A 184 14.85 -20.08 -10.46
N LYS A 185 14.36 -21.11 -9.75
CA LYS A 185 13.53 -22.17 -10.33
C LYS A 185 12.04 -21.89 -10.32
N LEU A 186 11.60 -20.88 -9.53
CA LEU A 186 10.20 -20.58 -9.35
C LEU A 186 9.73 -19.58 -10.43
N ASN A 187 8.79 -20.00 -11.28
CA ASN A 187 8.13 -19.14 -12.26
C ASN A 187 6.78 -18.63 -11.75
N ASN A 188 6.29 -19.17 -10.62
CA ASN A 188 4.99 -18.87 -10.02
C ASN A 188 5.09 -18.00 -8.76
N LEU A 189 6.22 -17.32 -8.52
CA LEU A 189 6.48 -16.50 -7.34
C LEU A 189 6.34 -15.01 -7.67
N THR A 190 5.41 -14.34 -7.01
CA THR A 190 5.24 -12.89 -6.97
C THR A 190 5.50 -12.37 -5.57
N ILE A 191 6.20 -11.25 -5.45
CA ILE A 191 6.55 -10.61 -4.18
C ILE A 191 5.63 -9.44 -3.93
N ASN A 192 5.14 -9.31 -2.70
CA ASN A 192 4.40 -8.15 -2.26
C ASN A 192 5.19 -7.37 -1.21
N GLY A 193 5.63 -6.16 -1.54
CA GLY A 193 6.12 -5.19 -0.58
C GLY A 193 4.95 -4.52 0.12
N LEU A 194 4.89 -4.59 1.46
CA LEU A 194 3.82 -3.99 2.24
C LEU A 194 3.89 -2.45 2.29
N SER A 195 5.01 -1.88 1.87
CA SER A 195 5.22 -0.45 1.64
C SER A 195 6.07 -0.24 0.40
N SER A 196 6.04 0.97 -0.15
CA SER A 196 6.89 1.38 -1.28
C SER A 196 8.38 1.15 -0.98
N TRP A 197 8.80 1.43 0.26
CA TRP A 197 10.16 1.22 0.70
C TRP A 197 10.61 -0.24 0.65
N ILE A 198 9.84 -1.20 1.22
CA ILE A 198 10.26 -2.60 1.23
C ILE A 198 10.13 -3.24 -0.15
N ALA A 199 9.19 -2.76 -0.99
CA ALA A 199 9.10 -3.14 -2.40
C ALA A 199 10.37 -2.73 -3.16
N SER A 200 10.87 -1.51 -2.97
CA SER A 200 12.14 -1.05 -3.53
C SER A 200 13.32 -1.88 -3.01
N CYS A 201 13.40 -2.13 -1.71
CA CYS A 201 14.45 -2.99 -1.15
C CYS A 201 14.48 -4.39 -1.78
N ALA A 202 13.32 -4.98 -2.03
CA ALA A 202 13.21 -6.28 -2.71
C ALA A 202 13.65 -6.18 -4.18
N LYS A 203 13.28 -5.10 -4.87
CA LYS A 203 13.64 -4.84 -6.27
C LYS A 203 15.15 -4.69 -6.45
N ASP A 204 15.81 -4.01 -5.51
CA ASP A 204 17.25 -3.77 -5.53
C ASP A 204 18.07 -4.98 -5.02
N SER A 205 17.38 -6.03 -4.53
CA SER A 205 18.05 -7.22 -4.00
C SER A 205 18.47 -8.20 -5.08
N ALA A 206 19.63 -8.81 -4.90
CA ALA A 206 20.14 -9.85 -5.79
C ALA A 206 19.28 -11.13 -5.77
N LEU A 207 18.45 -11.36 -4.74
CA LEU A 207 17.60 -12.54 -4.61
C LEU A 207 16.25 -12.38 -5.30
N LEU A 208 15.62 -11.21 -5.22
CA LEU A 208 14.24 -10.99 -5.65
C LEU A 208 14.09 -9.96 -6.78
N GLY A 209 15.15 -9.24 -7.14
CA GLY A 209 15.08 -8.17 -8.14
C GLY A 209 14.60 -8.61 -9.53
N ASN A 210 14.70 -9.90 -9.85
CA ASN A 210 14.21 -10.50 -11.09
C ASN A 210 12.79 -11.10 -10.98
N LYS A 211 12.13 -10.98 -9.83
CA LYS A 211 10.75 -11.45 -9.63
C LYS A 211 9.74 -10.32 -9.84
N PRO A 212 8.50 -10.65 -10.21
CA PRO A 212 7.40 -9.67 -10.15
C PRO A 212 7.25 -9.14 -8.72
N ILE A 213 7.19 -7.81 -8.56
CA ILE A 213 7.01 -7.15 -7.26
C ILE A 213 5.82 -6.20 -7.34
N VAL A 214 4.92 -6.31 -6.37
CA VAL A 214 3.75 -5.45 -6.18
C VAL A 214 3.83 -4.73 -4.84
N ASN A 215 3.04 -3.69 -4.66
CA ASN A 215 2.91 -2.98 -3.38
C ASN A 215 1.44 -2.97 -2.94
N LEU A 216 1.08 -3.92 -2.08
CA LEU A 216 -0.24 -4.03 -1.46
C LEU A 216 -0.08 -3.91 0.05
N PRO A 217 -0.61 -2.85 0.69
CA PRO A 217 -0.42 -2.62 2.12
C PRO A 217 -1.25 -3.58 2.99
N ASN A 218 -0.96 -3.57 4.29
CA ASN A 218 -1.79 -4.26 5.26
C ASN A 218 -3.12 -3.52 5.48
N PRO A 219 -4.24 -4.24 5.63
CA PRO A 219 -5.52 -3.65 5.98
C PRO A 219 -5.60 -3.22 7.45
N ILE A 220 -6.45 -2.23 7.72
CA ILE A 220 -6.91 -1.88 9.07
C ILE A 220 -8.41 -2.12 9.19
N ASP A 221 -8.83 -2.78 10.26
CA ASP A 221 -10.26 -2.98 10.56
C ASP A 221 -10.82 -1.70 11.20
N THR A 222 -11.48 -0.89 10.38
CA THR A 222 -12.05 0.39 10.78
C THR A 222 -13.34 0.25 11.61
N SER A 223 -13.89 -0.94 11.73
CA SER A 223 -15.00 -1.21 12.68
C SER A 223 -14.48 -1.31 14.12
N ILE A 224 -13.24 -1.75 14.31
CA ILE A 224 -12.55 -1.86 15.59
C ILE A 224 -11.73 -0.60 15.85
N TYR A 225 -10.74 -0.30 14.98
CA TYR A 225 -9.87 0.85 15.10
C TYR A 225 -10.55 2.10 14.56
N ARG A 226 -11.27 2.79 15.42
CA ARG A 226 -12.03 4.01 15.13
C ARG A 226 -11.92 4.99 16.29
N PRO A 227 -12.16 6.28 16.07
CA PRO A 227 -12.16 7.25 17.16
C PRO A 227 -13.24 6.92 18.20
N ILE A 228 -12.81 6.85 19.46
CA ILE A 228 -13.68 6.81 20.65
C ILE A 228 -13.51 8.16 21.35
N HIS A 229 -14.59 8.68 21.92
CA HIS A 229 -14.51 9.95 22.64
C HIS A 229 -13.44 9.86 23.74
N LYS A 230 -12.45 10.77 23.72
CA LYS A 230 -11.25 10.71 24.57
C LYS A 230 -11.55 10.54 26.05
N ASN A 231 -12.52 11.31 26.58
CA ASN A 231 -12.88 11.21 28.00
C ASN A 231 -13.48 9.85 28.34
N LEU A 232 -14.32 9.28 27.45
CA LEU A 232 -14.86 7.94 27.63
C LEU A 232 -13.77 6.86 27.60
N ALA A 233 -12.83 6.98 26.65
CA ALA A 233 -11.71 6.04 26.58
C ALA A 233 -10.82 6.11 27.84
N ARG A 234 -10.57 7.31 28.35
CA ARG A 234 -9.84 7.52 29.61
C ARG A 234 -10.60 6.95 30.82
N GLU A 235 -11.90 7.18 30.89
CA GLU A 235 -12.75 6.66 31.97
C GLU A 235 -12.72 5.11 31.99
N ILE A 236 -12.92 4.45 30.84
CA ILE A 236 -12.88 2.98 30.72
C ILE A 236 -11.49 2.42 31.12
N LEU A 237 -10.42 3.13 30.78
CA LEU A 237 -9.05 2.74 31.13
C LEU A 237 -8.63 3.15 32.54
N HIS A 238 -9.53 3.77 33.33
CA HIS A 238 -9.23 4.34 34.67
C HIS A 238 -8.06 5.34 34.66
N ILE A 239 -7.94 6.12 33.59
CA ILE A 239 -6.92 7.17 33.46
C ILE A 239 -7.51 8.49 33.98
N HIS A 240 -7.25 8.80 35.27
CA HIS A 240 -7.80 9.96 35.94
C HIS A 240 -6.76 11.09 36.00
N THR A 241 -6.41 11.64 34.85
CA THR A 241 -5.45 12.77 34.75
C THR A 241 -5.95 13.84 33.79
N PRO A 242 -5.79 15.14 34.12
CA PRO A 242 -6.03 16.22 33.18
C PRO A 242 -4.86 16.46 32.22
N LYS A 243 -3.74 15.76 32.43
CA LYS A 243 -2.53 15.93 31.61
C LYS A 243 -2.68 15.38 30.18
N ARG A 244 -1.79 15.83 29.33
CA ARG A 244 -1.62 15.28 27.98
C ARG A 244 -1.02 13.88 28.08
N ILE A 245 -1.57 12.93 27.33
CA ILE A 245 -1.07 11.55 27.27
C ILE A 245 -0.27 11.35 25.99
N ILE A 246 1.00 11.07 26.19
CA ILE A 246 1.90 10.59 25.15
C ILE A 246 1.89 9.07 25.23
N SER A 247 1.65 8.38 24.12
CA SER A 247 1.73 6.92 24.09
C SER A 247 2.86 6.45 23.17
N PHE A 248 3.48 5.35 23.57
CA PHE A 248 4.53 4.65 22.83
C PHE A 248 4.35 3.15 22.99
N GLY A 249 4.51 2.37 21.91
CA GLY A 249 4.38 0.94 22.07
C GLY A 249 4.74 0.11 20.86
N ALA A 250 5.34 -1.02 21.17
CA ALA A 250 5.67 -2.09 20.23
C ALA A 250 6.01 -3.35 21.02
N ILE A 251 5.98 -4.50 20.40
CA ILE A 251 6.50 -5.73 21.03
C ILE A 251 7.99 -5.54 21.34
N GLY A 252 8.35 -5.67 22.62
CA GLY A 252 9.70 -5.36 23.12
C GLY A 252 10.06 -3.88 23.04
N ALA A 253 9.08 -2.98 23.28
CA ALA A 253 9.18 -1.53 23.12
C ALA A 253 10.46 -0.93 23.69
N THR A 254 10.81 -1.29 24.94
CA THR A 254 11.97 -0.73 25.65
C THR A 254 13.27 -1.55 25.50
N SER A 255 13.17 -2.82 25.07
CA SER A 255 14.32 -3.72 24.97
C SER A 255 14.87 -3.88 23.55
N THR A 256 14.13 -3.45 22.53
CA THR A 256 14.50 -3.58 21.13
C THR A 256 15.01 -2.24 20.58
N PRO A 257 16.34 -2.04 20.40
CA PRO A 257 16.91 -0.73 20.05
C PRO A 257 16.27 -0.08 18.80
N ARG A 258 15.97 -0.88 17.76
CA ARG A 258 15.34 -0.36 16.54
C ARG A 258 13.96 0.27 16.72
N LYS A 259 13.31 0.04 17.88
CA LYS A 259 12.01 0.66 18.20
C LYS A 259 12.14 2.10 18.70
N GLY A 260 13.37 2.54 18.94
CA GLY A 260 13.69 3.95 19.18
C GLY A 260 13.35 4.44 20.57
N PHE A 261 13.34 3.56 21.59
CA PHE A 261 13.07 4.00 22.97
C PHE A 261 14.10 5.01 23.49
N TYR A 262 15.37 4.87 23.13
CA TYR A 262 16.42 5.83 23.51
C TYR A 262 16.21 7.19 22.86
N GLU A 263 15.82 7.21 21.59
CA GLU A 263 15.51 8.42 20.84
C GLU A 263 14.29 9.11 21.45
N LEU A 264 13.24 8.35 21.81
CA LEU A 264 12.07 8.87 22.51
C LEU A 264 12.45 9.47 23.86
N LYS A 265 13.21 8.70 24.67
CA LYS A 265 13.67 9.15 25.99
C LYS A 265 14.42 10.47 25.87
N SER A 266 15.39 10.53 24.98
CA SER A 266 16.20 11.74 24.76
C SER A 266 15.36 12.93 24.31
N ALA A 267 14.40 12.73 23.40
CA ALA A 267 13.49 13.76 22.94
C ALA A 267 12.59 14.28 24.08
N LEU A 268 12.01 13.38 24.87
CA LEU A 268 11.14 13.75 25.99
C LEU A 268 11.89 14.43 27.13
N GLU A 269 13.10 13.98 27.46
CA GLU A 269 13.94 14.61 28.50
C GLU A 269 14.41 16.01 28.09
N SER A 270 14.48 16.31 26.80
CA SER A 270 14.84 17.64 26.27
C SER A 270 13.67 18.63 26.19
N LEU A 271 12.43 18.20 26.46
CA LEU A 271 11.27 19.08 26.55
C LEU A 271 11.44 20.08 27.73
N SER A 272 10.78 21.25 27.64
CA SER A 272 10.76 22.20 28.73
C SER A 272 10.11 21.59 29.98
N ASN A 273 10.58 22.00 31.19
CA ASN A 273 10.02 21.51 32.45
C ASN A 273 8.52 21.80 32.59
N ALA A 274 8.06 22.94 32.05
CA ALA A 274 6.66 23.31 32.04
C ALA A 274 5.82 22.32 31.19
N LEU A 275 6.31 21.91 30.04
CA LEU A 275 5.62 20.95 29.18
C LEU A 275 5.69 19.53 29.76
N LYS A 276 6.84 19.10 30.28
CA LYS A 276 6.98 17.79 30.96
C LYS A 276 5.97 17.65 32.13
N ALA A 277 5.78 18.69 32.93
CA ALA A 277 4.83 18.67 34.04
C ALA A 277 3.36 18.48 33.58
N GLN A 278 3.04 18.85 32.34
CA GLN A 278 1.72 18.69 31.71
C GLN A 278 1.51 17.37 31.00
N CYS A 279 2.52 16.49 30.97
CA CYS A 279 2.48 15.25 30.23
C CYS A 279 2.58 14.02 31.14
N GLU A 280 2.01 12.91 30.66
CA GLU A 280 2.22 11.54 31.15
C GLU A 280 2.54 10.64 29.98
N LEU A 281 3.43 9.67 30.19
CA LEU A 281 3.83 8.70 29.18
C LEU A 281 3.24 7.33 29.50
N ILE A 282 2.55 6.75 28.54
CA ILE A 282 2.04 5.37 28.62
C ILE A 282 2.79 4.50 27.62
N ILE A 283 3.42 3.44 28.11
CA ILE A 283 4.19 2.48 27.33
C ILE A 283 3.49 1.13 27.35
N PHE A 284 3.23 0.56 26.16
CA PHE A 284 2.72 -0.81 26.02
C PHE A 284 3.67 -1.68 25.19
N GLY A 285 3.54 -3.02 25.32
CA GLY A 285 4.46 -3.99 24.71
C GLY A 285 5.73 -4.23 25.52
N SER A 286 5.85 -3.60 26.69
CA SER A 286 6.86 -3.86 27.70
C SER A 286 6.26 -3.64 29.09
N SER A 287 6.64 -4.50 30.05
CA SER A 287 6.20 -4.37 31.47
C SER A 287 7.17 -3.58 32.32
N GLN A 288 8.33 -3.20 31.79
CA GLN A 288 9.37 -2.45 32.49
C GLN A 288 10.26 -1.70 31.51
N GLY A 289 10.95 -0.69 32.00
CA GLY A 289 11.88 0.14 31.24
C GLY A 289 12.46 1.25 32.11
N GLU A 290 13.28 2.10 31.51
CA GLU A 290 13.79 3.29 32.18
C GLU A 290 12.69 4.36 32.27
N SER A 291 12.63 5.05 33.42
CA SER A 291 11.76 6.22 33.58
C SER A 291 12.30 7.42 32.79
N ILE A 292 11.40 8.30 32.42
CA ILE A 292 11.73 9.58 31.77
C ILE A 292 11.78 10.67 32.83
N ASN A 293 12.90 11.39 32.93
CA ASN A 293 13.05 12.43 33.91
C ASN A 293 12.01 13.56 33.71
N GLY A 294 11.23 13.82 34.77
CA GLY A 294 10.20 14.87 34.81
C GLY A 294 8.85 14.48 34.15
N ILE A 295 8.68 13.25 33.68
CA ILE A 295 7.41 12.75 33.12
C ILE A 295 7.01 11.44 33.83
N SER A 296 5.80 11.41 34.40
CA SER A 296 5.24 10.17 34.96
C SER A 296 5.08 9.13 33.86
N THR A 297 5.68 7.95 34.06
CA THR A 297 5.72 6.89 33.05
C THR A 297 5.02 5.63 33.56
N PHE A 298 4.08 5.10 32.77
CA PHE A 298 3.28 3.92 33.11
C PHE A 298 3.55 2.81 32.07
N PHE A 299 3.82 1.60 32.54
CA PHE A 299 4.07 0.42 31.72
C PHE A 299 2.89 -0.53 31.81
N LEU A 300 2.18 -0.74 30.67
CA LEU A 300 0.97 -1.58 30.62
C LEU A 300 1.26 -3.04 30.27
N GLY A 301 2.53 -3.40 30.03
CA GLY A 301 2.84 -4.74 29.52
C GLY A 301 2.32 -4.97 28.09
N THR A 302 2.16 -6.23 27.72
CA THR A 302 1.69 -6.59 26.38
C THR A 302 0.16 -6.53 26.33
N LEU A 303 -0.38 -5.70 25.46
CA LEU A 303 -1.80 -5.66 25.14
C LEU A 303 -2.09 -6.63 23.98
N HIS A 304 -2.95 -7.61 24.23
CA HIS A 304 -3.30 -8.66 23.27
C HIS A 304 -4.62 -8.38 22.55
N ASP A 305 -5.44 -7.50 23.08
CA ASP A 305 -6.78 -7.19 22.62
C ASP A 305 -6.80 -5.90 21.78
N ASP A 306 -7.46 -5.97 20.61
CA ASP A 306 -7.60 -4.85 19.70
C ASP A 306 -8.47 -3.72 20.27
N ILE A 307 -9.45 -4.04 21.16
CA ILE A 307 -10.31 -3.04 21.80
C ILE A 307 -9.51 -2.23 22.83
N ALA A 308 -8.69 -2.91 23.64
CA ALA A 308 -7.81 -2.24 24.60
C ALA A 308 -6.82 -1.28 23.91
N LEU A 309 -6.28 -1.70 22.75
CA LEU A 309 -5.42 -0.84 21.92
C LEU A 309 -6.20 0.36 21.36
N THR A 310 -7.41 0.14 20.85
CA THR A 310 -8.28 1.22 20.34
C THR A 310 -8.59 2.25 21.42
N LEU A 311 -8.92 1.80 22.62
CA LEU A 311 -9.15 2.67 23.78
C LEU A 311 -7.89 3.46 24.12
N LEU A 312 -6.72 2.81 24.18
CA LEU A 312 -5.46 3.46 24.52
C LEU A 312 -5.06 4.54 23.51
N TYR A 313 -5.16 4.21 22.20
CA TYR A 313 -4.92 5.22 21.16
C TYR A 313 -5.91 6.38 21.28
N SER A 314 -7.20 6.11 21.44
CA SER A 314 -8.23 7.16 21.59
C SER A 314 -8.07 8.01 22.86
N ALA A 315 -7.53 7.44 23.94
CA ALA A 315 -7.22 8.14 25.19
C ALA A 315 -6.01 9.07 25.07
N SER A 316 -5.12 8.81 24.10
CA SER A 316 -3.85 9.51 23.92
C SER A 316 -4.03 10.83 23.17
N ASP A 317 -3.13 11.77 23.41
CA ASP A 317 -3.05 13.04 22.67
C ASP A 317 -2.09 12.92 21.48
N VAL A 318 -1.09 12.05 21.59
CA VAL A 318 -0.13 11.76 20.52
C VAL A 318 0.46 10.37 20.71
N PHE A 319 0.65 9.65 19.63
CA PHE A 319 1.40 8.39 19.58
C PHE A 319 2.78 8.63 18.98
N ILE A 320 3.83 8.19 19.66
CA ILE A 320 5.20 8.34 19.17
C ILE A 320 5.69 7.00 18.63
N MET A 321 6.18 6.99 17.40
CA MET A 321 6.75 5.81 16.75
C MET A 321 8.17 6.11 16.24
N PRO A 322 9.17 6.22 17.13
CA PRO A 322 10.53 6.63 16.77
C PRO A 322 11.35 5.45 16.24
N SER A 323 10.69 4.52 15.56
CA SER A 323 11.34 3.34 14.97
C SER A 323 12.38 3.75 13.94
N LEU A 324 13.56 3.15 14.01
CA LEU A 324 14.66 3.41 13.09
C LEU A 324 14.45 2.73 11.73
N VAL A 325 13.71 1.62 11.71
CA VAL A 325 13.32 0.88 10.51
C VAL A 325 11.99 0.18 10.75
N GLU A 326 11.05 0.34 9.83
CA GLU A 326 9.76 -0.35 9.81
C GLU A 326 9.38 -0.80 8.40
N SER A 327 8.96 -2.05 8.26
CA SER A 327 8.50 -2.56 6.96
C SER A 327 7.18 -1.93 6.51
N PHE A 328 6.30 -1.58 7.48
CA PHE A 328 5.02 -0.94 7.22
C PHE A 328 4.67 0.07 8.32
N GLY A 329 4.50 -0.34 9.58
CA GLY A 329 4.16 0.55 10.69
C GLY A 329 2.72 0.37 11.20
N GLN A 330 2.34 -0.86 11.54
CA GLN A 330 0.96 -1.18 11.95
C GLN A 330 0.46 -0.35 13.13
N THR A 331 1.29 -0.12 14.17
CA THR A 331 0.89 0.66 15.33
C THR A 331 0.66 2.15 15.00
N ALA A 332 1.40 2.70 14.03
CA ALA A 332 1.12 4.04 13.51
C ALA A 332 -0.24 4.08 12.81
N LEU A 333 -0.51 3.10 11.94
CA LEU A 333 -1.80 3.01 11.25
C LEU A 333 -2.97 2.81 12.22
N GLU A 334 -2.81 1.98 13.25
CA GLU A 334 -3.80 1.78 14.31
C GLU A 334 -4.11 3.08 15.05
N SER A 335 -3.07 3.84 15.42
CA SER A 335 -3.20 5.15 16.08
C SER A 335 -3.94 6.16 15.20
N LEU A 336 -3.51 6.32 13.94
CA LEU A 336 -4.16 7.22 12.98
C LEU A 336 -5.63 6.84 12.75
N SER A 337 -5.92 5.54 12.65
CA SER A 337 -7.29 5.04 12.50
C SER A 337 -8.19 5.41 13.68
N CYS A 338 -7.63 5.48 14.89
CA CYS A 338 -8.30 5.96 16.09
C CYS A 338 -8.37 7.50 16.20
N GLY A 339 -7.89 8.23 15.20
CA GLY A 339 -7.86 9.70 15.20
C GLY A 339 -6.75 10.29 16.07
N THR A 340 -5.77 9.50 16.49
CA THR A 340 -4.65 9.99 17.28
C THR A 340 -3.44 10.22 16.38
N PRO A 341 -2.96 11.47 16.24
CA PRO A 341 -1.85 11.82 15.38
C PRO A 341 -0.55 11.15 15.83
N VAL A 342 0.34 10.87 14.87
CA VAL A 342 1.58 10.14 15.08
C VAL A 342 2.79 11.06 14.86
N VAL A 343 3.78 10.99 15.73
CA VAL A 343 5.13 11.54 15.49
C VAL A 343 6.07 10.36 15.22
N ALA A 344 6.75 10.37 14.09
CA ALA A 344 7.67 9.30 13.68
C ALA A 344 8.87 9.88 12.94
N PHE A 345 9.94 9.09 12.79
CA PHE A 345 11.01 9.44 11.87
C PHE A 345 10.57 9.27 10.40
N ASP A 346 11.06 10.15 9.54
CA ASP A 346 10.90 10.10 8.07
C ASP A 346 11.75 8.97 7.47
N THR A 347 11.36 7.73 7.73
CA THR A 347 12.10 6.53 7.35
C THR A 347 11.20 5.38 6.90
N SER A 348 11.71 4.55 6.01
CA SER A 348 11.17 3.25 5.61
C SER A 348 9.67 3.29 5.28
N GLY A 349 8.89 2.30 5.71
CA GLY A 349 7.45 2.20 5.42
C GLY A 349 6.55 3.23 6.14
N LEU A 350 7.07 4.02 7.06
CA LEU A 350 6.30 5.07 7.75
C LEU A 350 5.90 6.22 6.82
N LYS A 351 6.69 6.46 5.75
CA LYS A 351 6.39 7.46 4.72
C LYS A 351 5.10 7.20 3.95
N ASP A 352 4.69 5.94 3.84
CA ASP A 352 3.46 5.56 3.14
C ASP A 352 2.20 5.81 3.98
N ILE A 353 2.36 5.95 5.31
CA ILE A 353 1.25 6.05 6.27
C ILE A 353 1.08 7.49 6.76
N ILE A 354 2.20 8.19 7.02
CA ILE A 354 2.20 9.51 7.64
C ILE A 354 2.51 10.58 6.59
N THR A 355 1.60 11.54 6.47
CA THR A 355 1.80 12.76 5.69
C THR A 355 2.12 13.90 6.66
N HIS A 356 3.34 14.47 6.55
CA HIS A 356 3.85 15.50 7.46
C HIS A 356 2.90 16.68 7.63
N LYS A 357 2.57 16.99 8.88
CA LYS A 357 1.65 18.06 9.30
C LYS A 357 0.21 17.96 8.78
N HIS A 358 -0.14 16.86 8.13
CA HIS A 358 -1.51 16.61 7.67
C HIS A 358 -2.25 15.60 8.57
N ASN A 359 -1.62 14.46 8.89
CA ASN A 359 -2.16 13.43 9.77
C ASN A 359 -1.21 13.04 10.91
N GLY A 360 -0.01 13.62 10.94
CA GLY A 360 1.05 13.38 11.92
C GLY A 360 2.27 14.24 11.61
N TYR A 361 3.39 13.92 12.22
CA TYR A 361 4.66 14.62 12.02
C TYR A 361 5.75 13.61 11.64
N LEU A 362 6.40 13.82 10.51
CA LEU A 362 7.60 13.09 10.10
C LEU A 362 8.83 13.94 10.50
N ALA A 363 9.54 13.47 11.51
CA ALA A 363 10.80 14.06 11.93
C ALA A 363 11.94 13.54 11.03
N LYS A 364 12.93 14.39 10.77
CA LYS A 364 14.11 13.99 10.00
C LYS A 364 14.76 12.75 10.62
N CYS A 365 15.18 11.83 9.74
CA CYS A 365 15.65 10.53 10.13
C CYS A 365 16.79 10.63 11.15
N TYR A 366 16.59 10.01 12.32
CA TYR A 366 17.51 9.97 13.46
C TYR A 366 17.82 11.31 14.14
N GLU A 367 17.20 12.43 13.76
CA GLU A 367 17.34 13.71 14.43
C GLU A 367 16.41 13.80 15.66
N ILE A 368 16.97 13.63 16.86
CA ILE A 368 16.23 13.65 18.14
C ILE A 368 15.58 15.02 18.37
N GLU A 369 16.25 16.09 18.01
CA GLU A 369 15.72 17.45 18.16
C GLU A 369 14.47 17.66 17.29
N ASP A 370 14.46 17.12 16.07
CA ASP A 370 13.29 17.22 15.21
C ASP A 370 12.14 16.29 15.66
N LEU A 371 12.46 15.15 16.27
CA LEU A 371 11.46 14.31 16.96
C LEU A 371 10.79 15.07 18.12
N LYS A 372 11.58 15.76 18.92
CA LYS A 372 11.10 16.67 19.99
C LYS A 372 10.20 17.77 19.41
N ASN A 373 10.64 18.45 18.34
CA ASN A 373 9.86 19.51 17.68
C ASN A 373 8.49 19.00 17.22
N GLY A 374 8.43 17.76 16.70
CA GLY A 374 7.17 17.13 16.32
C GLY A 374 6.23 16.89 17.51
N ILE A 375 6.78 16.46 18.64
CA ILE A 375 6.03 16.26 19.89
C ILE A 375 5.49 17.61 20.39
N GLU A 376 6.35 18.62 20.49
CA GLU A 376 5.98 19.97 20.92
C GLU A 376 4.92 20.59 20.00
N TRP A 377 5.08 20.42 18.67
CA TRP A 377 4.12 20.92 17.69
C TRP A 377 2.73 20.36 17.93
N ILE A 378 2.55 19.02 18.05
CA ILE A 378 1.23 18.42 18.27
C ILE A 378 0.65 18.86 19.61
N LEU A 379 1.46 18.86 20.69
CA LEU A 379 1.00 19.20 22.04
C LEU A 379 0.65 20.69 22.18
N SER A 380 1.19 21.57 21.34
CA SER A 380 0.92 23.01 21.33
C SER A 380 -0.31 23.41 20.51
N LEU A 381 -0.88 22.51 19.71
CA LEU A 381 -2.05 22.81 18.88
C LEU A 381 -3.24 23.22 19.76
N ASN A 382 -3.95 24.26 19.34
CA ASN A 382 -5.24 24.60 19.94
C ASN A 382 -6.30 23.53 19.61
N THR A 383 -7.42 23.56 20.29
CA THR A 383 -8.49 22.56 20.18
C THR A 383 -9.00 22.38 18.74
N LYS A 384 -9.12 23.46 17.95
CA LYS A 384 -9.62 23.43 16.58
C LYS A 384 -8.61 22.75 15.65
N ASP A 385 -7.35 23.15 15.72
CA ASP A 385 -6.28 22.62 14.85
C ASP A 385 -5.96 21.16 15.20
N TYR A 386 -5.99 20.82 16.50
CA TYR A 386 -5.87 19.43 16.92
C TYR A 386 -7.03 18.56 16.40
N ALA A 387 -8.26 19.04 16.47
CA ALA A 387 -9.43 18.32 15.96
C ALA A 387 -9.35 18.11 14.44
N ALA A 388 -8.84 19.10 13.70
CA ALA A 388 -8.60 18.97 12.26
C ALA A 388 -7.51 17.91 11.96
N LEU A 389 -6.40 17.93 12.70
CA LEU A 389 -5.32 16.95 12.59
C LEU A 389 -5.82 15.53 12.90
N ALA A 390 -6.58 15.36 13.98
CA ALA A 390 -7.18 14.09 14.39
C ALA A 390 -8.18 13.55 13.37
N HIS A 391 -9.01 14.44 12.80
CA HIS A 391 -9.92 14.08 11.71
C HIS A 391 -9.16 13.60 10.47
N ASN A 392 -8.11 14.31 10.07
CA ASN A 392 -7.29 13.94 8.93
C ASN A 392 -6.56 12.60 9.17
N ALA A 393 -6.11 12.35 10.40
CA ALA A 393 -5.49 11.08 10.79
C ALA A 393 -6.44 9.91 10.52
N HIS A 394 -7.65 9.97 11.08
CA HIS A 394 -8.68 8.95 10.86
C HIS A 394 -9.05 8.83 9.37
N LYS A 395 -9.36 9.94 8.72
CA LYS A 395 -9.81 9.96 7.33
C LYS A 395 -8.77 9.34 6.38
N SER A 396 -7.49 9.68 6.53
CA SER A 396 -6.42 9.10 5.70
C SER A 396 -6.26 7.60 5.94
N ALA A 397 -6.30 7.14 7.20
CA ALA A 397 -6.20 5.72 7.53
C ALA A 397 -7.35 4.91 6.88
N VAL A 398 -8.59 5.39 6.99
CA VAL A 398 -9.76 4.75 6.38
C VAL A 398 -9.67 4.75 4.86
N ALA A 399 -9.37 5.88 4.26
CA ALA A 399 -9.36 6.04 2.81
C ALA A 399 -8.27 5.22 2.11
N LEU A 400 -7.10 5.06 2.76
CA LEU A 400 -5.96 4.39 2.15
C LEU A 400 -5.84 2.91 2.54
N PHE A 401 -6.23 2.55 3.77
CA PHE A 401 -5.91 1.24 4.37
C PHE A 401 -7.14 0.50 4.92
N GLY A 402 -8.35 1.00 4.72
CA GLY A 402 -9.59 0.33 5.17
C GLY A 402 -9.70 -1.08 4.62
N SER A 403 -10.15 -2.02 5.48
CA SER A 403 -10.15 -3.46 5.18
C SER A 403 -10.88 -3.82 3.91
N ASP A 404 -12.03 -3.20 3.64
CA ASP A 404 -12.83 -3.50 2.46
C ASP A 404 -12.07 -3.14 1.17
N LYS A 405 -11.50 -1.94 1.11
CA LYS A 405 -10.67 -1.49 -0.03
C LYS A 405 -9.45 -2.39 -0.25
N ILE A 406 -8.73 -2.69 0.81
CA ILE A 406 -7.52 -3.52 0.71
C ILE A 406 -7.88 -4.96 0.35
N ALA A 407 -8.99 -5.51 0.87
CA ALA A 407 -9.46 -6.84 0.47
C ALA A 407 -9.72 -6.92 -1.03
N HIS A 408 -10.40 -5.93 -1.63
CA HIS A 408 -10.62 -5.89 -3.08
C HIS A 408 -9.30 -5.85 -3.86
N SER A 409 -8.33 -5.03 -3.44
CA SER A 409 -7.01 -5.00 -4.09
C SER A 409 -6.28 -6.36 -4.05
N TYR A 410 -6.40 -7.10 -2.94
CA TYR A 410 -5.85 -8.45 -2.85
C TYR A 410 -6.65 -9.48 -3.66
N ILE A 411 -7.98 -9.34 -3.72
CA ILE A 411 -8.85 -10.21 -4.54
C ILE A 411 -8.48 -10.07 -6.02
N ASP A 412 -8.33 -8.85 -6.51
CA ASP A 412 -7.90 -8.57 -7.89
C ASP A 412 -6.53 -9.22 -8.18
N MET A 413 -5.57 -9.06 -7.26
CA MET A 413 -4.26 -9.69 -7.36
C MET A 413 -4.36 -11.23 -7.39
N TYR A 414 -5.14 -11.83 -6.52
CA TYR A 414 -5.31 -13.28 -6.50
C TYR A 414 -5.99 -13.81 -7.76
N GLN A 415 -7.00 -13.11 -8.29
CA GLN A 415 -7.64 -13.44 -9.56
C GLN A 415 -6.62 -13.41 -10.72
N HIS A 416 -5.78 -12.38 -10.73
CA HIS A 416 -4.69 -12.26 -11.70
C HIS A 416 -3.72 -13.44 -11.61
N LEU A 417 -3.29 -13.80 -10.42
CA LEU A 417 -2.34 -14.90 -10.19
C LEU A 417 -2.93 -16.28 -10.51
N ALA A 418 -4.21 -16.50 -10.21
CA ALA A 418 -4.88 -17.78 -10.40
C ALA A 418 -5.12 -18.14 -11.88
N GLY A 419 -4.73 -17.27 -12.83
CA GLY A 419 -4.89 -17.56 -14.26
C GLY A 419 -6.35 -17.67 -14.69
N GLY A 420 -7.28 -17.12 -13.91
CA GLY A 420 -8.66 -16.89 -14.36
C GLY A 420 -8.54 -16.12 -15.65
N GLY A 421 -8.90 -16.75 -16.77
CA GLY A 421 -8.74 -16.20 -18.12
C GLY A 421 -9.25 -14.77 -18.16
N VAL A 422 -8.35 -13.89 -17.87
CA VAL A 422 -8.58 -12.47 -18.02
C VAL A 422 -8.53 -12.26 -19.49
N ASP A 423 -9.68 -12.02 -20.11
CA ASP A 423 -9.69 -11.20 -21.30
C ASP A 423 -8.59 -10.16 -21.10
N LYS A 424 -7.71 -9.96 -22.09
CA LYS A 424 -6.57 -9.02 -22.06
C LYS A 424 -6.90 -7.61 -21.57
N LEU A 425 -8.15 -7.36 -21.23
CA LEU A 425 -8.79 -6.13 -20.79
C LEU A 425 -9.03 -6.00 -19.28
N ARG A 426 -8.85 -7.06 -18.48
CA ARG A 426 -9.02 -6.99 -17.01
C ARG A 426 -7.75 -6.59 -16.25
N VAL A 427 -6.99 -5.66 -16.78
CA VAL A 427 -5.73 -5.23 -16.20
C VAL A 427 -5.84 -3.75 -15.86
N THR A 428 -6.33 -3.43 -14.69
CA THR A 428 -6.51 -2.07 -14.17
C THR A 428 -5.28 -1.45 -13.51
N THR A 429 -5.43 -0.42 -12.75
CA THR A 429 -4.43 0.45 -12.09
C THR A 429 -3.20 -0.29 -11.53
N LEU A 430 -3.40 -1.52 -11.04
CA LEU A 430 -2.31 -2.46 -10.77
C LEU A 430 -1.55 -2.84 -12.04
N ALA A 431 -2.20 -2.88 -13.16
CA ALA A 431 -1.64 -3.36 -14.42
C ALA A 431 -0.84 -2.32 -15.17
N LYS A 432 -1.16 -1.04 -15.16
CA LYS A 432 -0.21 -0.04 -15.70
C LYS A 432 1.08 -0.02 -14.88
N SER A 433 0.97 -0.06 -13.56
CA SER A 433 2.12 -0.25 -12.68
C SER A 433 2.77 -1.63 -12.88
N LEU A 434 1.99 -2.70 -13.08
CA LEU A 434 2.47 -4.05 -13.33
C LEU A 434 2.97 -4.25 -14.75
N ILE A 435 2.28 -3.78 -15.79
CA ILE A 435 2.72 -3.93 -17.20
C ILE A 435 4.00 -3.13 -17.45
N HIS A 436 4.08 -1.88 -17.06
CA HIS A 436 5.31 -1.10 -17.23
C HIS A 436 6.45 -1.51 -16.29
N THR A 437 6.14 -2.08 -15.12
CA THR A 437 7.14 -2.52 -14.14
C THR A 437 7.53 -3.99 -14.30
N PHE A 438 6.61 -4.88 -14.71
CA PHE A 438 6.79 -6.33 -14.66
C PHE A 438 6.86 -7.03 -16.02
N PHE A 439 6.45 -6.39 -17.09
CA PHE A 439 6.55 -6.93 -18.45
C PHE A 439 7.27 -6.01 -19.43
N PRO A 440 8.48 -5.53 -19.11
CA PRO A 440 9.29 -4.80 -20.07
C PRO A 440 9.63 -5.65 -21.30
N HIS A 441 9.34 -6.96 -21.29
CA HIS A 441 9.63 -7.91 -22.37
C HIS A 441 8.40 -8.43 -23.12
N LEU A 442 7.17 -8.11 -22.69
CA LEU A 442 5.94 -8.37 -23.46
C LEU A 442 5.50 -7.15 -24.28
N SER A 443 5.97 -5.98 -23.94
CA SER A 443 6.03 -4.88 -24.87
C SER A 443 7.17 -5.19 -25.84
N THR A 444 6.87 -5.55 -27.07
CA THR A 444 7.78 -5.10 -28.15
C THR A 444 8.12 -3.64 -27.83
N PRO A 445 9.38 -3.23 -27.85
CA PRO A 445 9.72 -1.87 -27.48
C PRO A 445 8.76 -0.93 -28.21
N HIS A 446 7.95 -0.18 -27.43
CA HIS A 446 7.09 0.90 -27.88
C HIS A 446 5.78 0.50 -28.62
N THR A 447 4.81 -0.12 -27.92
CA THR A 447 3.40 -0.08 -28.35
C THR A 447 2.63 0.86 -27.40
N TYR A 448 2.05 1.92 -27.96
CA TYR A 448 1.21 2.88 -27.24
C TYR A 448 -0.27 2.54 -27.47
N TYR A 449 -1.07 2.63 -26.44
CA TYR A 449 -2.50 2.43 -26.51
C TYR A 449 -3.25 3.76 -26.42
N ILE A 450 -3.94 4.13 -27.49
CA ILE A 450 -4.73 5.36 -27.57
C ILE A 450 -6.20 5.00 -27.40
N GLY A 451 -6.89 5.61 -26.43
CA GLY A 451 -8.30 5.37 -26.15
C GLY A 451 -9.21 6.38 -26.85
N PHE A 452 -10.35 5.90 -27.35
CA PHE A 452 -11.48 6.73 -27.78
C PHE A 452 -12.78 6.05 -27.35
N GLY A 453 -13.70 6.82 -26.77
CA GLY A 453 -14.98 6.29 -26.32
C GLY A 453 -16.11 7.29 -26.49
N ALA A 454 -17.20 6.85 -27.14
CA ALA A 454 -18.39 7.66 -27.33
C ALA A 454 -19.62 6.78 -27.54
N ILE A 455 -20.73 7.09 -26.87
CA ILE A 455 -22.02 6.45 -27.15
C ILE A 455 -22.41 6.79 -28.59
N GLY A 456 -22.58 5.74 -29.42
CA GLY A 456 -22.82 5.86 -30.86
C GLY A 456 -21.55 5.83 -31.72
N GLY A 457 -20.35 5.72 -31.10
CA GLY A 457 -19.07 5.53 -31.82
C GLY A 457 -18.80 6.62 -32.88
N ALA A 458 -18.24 6.19 -34.02
CA ALA A 458 -17.93 7.05 -35.16
C ALA A 458 -19.17 7.66 -35.88
N ASP A 459 -20.35 7.08 -35.67
CA ASP A 459 -21.58 7.55 -36.32
C ASP A 459 -22.11 8.87 -35.71
N THR A 460 -21.59 9.26 -34.55
CA THR A 460 -21.98 10.50 -33.87
C THR A 460 -20.98 11.61 -34.20
N THR A 461 -21.25 12.40 -35.26
CA THR A 461 -20.37 13.49 -35.76
C THR A 461 -19.91 14.43 -34.65
N ARG A 462 -20.79 14.77 -33.69
CA ARG A 462 -20.49 15.64 -32.54
C ARG A 462 -19.34 15.11 -31.67
N LYS A 463 -19.10 13.79 -31.65
CA LYS A 463 -18.05 13.16 -30.84
C LYS A 463 -16.65 13.22 -31.45
N GLY A 464 -16.53 13.73 -32.69
CA GLY A 464 -15.25 14.10 -33.27
C GLY A 464 -14.38 12.93 -33.72
N PHE A 465 -15.00 11.79 -34.12
CA PHE A 465 -14.21 10.66 -34.61
C PHE A 465 -13.37 11.01 -35.86
N TYR A 466 -13.91 11.83 -36.76
CA TYR A 466 -13.20 12.22 -37.97
C TYR A 466 -12.03 13.16 -37.67
N GLU A 467 -12.14 13.99 -36.65
CA GLU A 467 -11.07 14.83 -36.10
C GLU A 467 -9.98 13.97 -35.48
N LEU A 468 -10.35 12.94 -34.69
CA LEU A 468 -9.39 11.94 -34.19
C LEU A 468 -8.68 11.23 -35.35
N LYS A 469 -9.43 10.75 -36.35
CA LYS A 469 -8.88 10.07 -37.53
C LYS A 469 -7.85 10.96 -38.22
N SER A 470 -8.20 12.21 -38.52
CA SER A 470 -7.32 13.17 -39.16
C SER A 470 -6.05 13.46 -38.32
N ALA A 471 -6.21 13.63 -36.99
CA ALA A 471 -5.09 13.85 -36.09
C ALA A 471 -4.15 12.63 -36.05
N LEU A 472 -4.68 11.41 -35.98
CA LEU A 472 -3.87 10.18 -35.98
C LEU A 472 -3.17 9.94 -37.33
N GLU A 473 -3.84 10.24 -38.44
CA GLU A 473 -3.25 10.10 -39.79
C GLU A 473 -2.13 11.11 -40.03
N SER A 474 -2.13 12.27 -39.33
CA SER A 474 -1.07 13.29 -39.40
C SER A 474 0.16 12.98 -38.55
N LEU A 475 0.09 12.04 -37.61
CA LEU A 475 1.23 11.64 -36.79
C LEU A 475 2.39 11.11 -37.63
N PRO A 476 3.66 11.23 -37.17
CA PRO A 476 4.82 10.63 -37.83
C PRO A 476 4.64 9.11 -38.05
N ASN A 477 5.00 8.60 -39.22
CA ASN A 477 4.82 7.18 -39.56
C ASN A 477 5.48 6.23 -38.57
N ALA A 478 6.63 6.58 -38.02
CA ALA A 478 7.34 5.82 -37.01
C ALA A 478 6.53 5.71 -35.69
N LEU A 479 5.80 6.75 -35.31
CA LEU A 479 4.95 6.76 -34.12
C LEU A 479 3.64 6.00 -34.38
N LYS A 480 2.98 6.21 -35.54
CA LYS A 480 1.77 5.47 -35.94
C LYS A 480 1.95 3.97 -35.88
N ALA A 481 3.08 3.47 -36.41
CA ALA A 481 3.41 2.05 -36.41
C ALA A 481 3.58 1.43 -35.01
N GLN A 482 3.70 2.28 -34.00
CA GLN A 482 3.79 1.88 -32.59
C GLN A 482 2.47 2.05 -31.83
N CYS A 483 1.43 2.61 -32.45
CA CYS A 483 0.15 2.88 -31.82
C CYS A 483 -0.88 1.80 -32.11
N GLU A 484 -1.61 1.38 -31.08
CA GLU A 484 -2.84 0.60 -31.17
C GLU A 484 -4.00 1.42 -30.61
N LEU A 485 -5.17 1.33 -31.22
CA LEU A 485 -6.35 2.12 -30.85
C LEU A 485 -7.35 1.24 -30.10
N ILE A 486 -7.87 1.71 -28.96
CA ILE A 486 -8.93 1.06 -28.20
C ILE A 486 -10.19 1.92 -28.32
N ILE A 487 -11.27 1.32 -28.86
CA ILE A 487 -12.54 2.02 -29.08
C ILE A 487 -13.65 1.33 -28.30
N PHE A 488 -14.47 2.13 -27.58
CA PHE A 488 -15.68 1.64 -26.92
C PHE A 488 -16.87 2.59 -27.14
N GLY A 489 -18.09 2.07 -26.91
CA GLY A 489 -19.34 2.81 -27.12
C GLY A 489 -19.88 2.77 -28.54
N GLY A 490 -19.27 1.98 -29.44
CA GLY A 490 -19.74 1.79 -30.81
C GLY A 490 -18.67 1.22 -31.74
N ASN A 491 -18.95 1.19 -33.03
CA ASN A 491 -17.99 0.80 -34.08
C ASN A 491 -17.26 2.02 -34.62
N ALA A 492 -16.13 1.79 -35.30
CA ALA A 492 -15.39 2.82 -36.00
C ALA A 492 -14.74 2.27 -37.28
N PRO A 493 -14.59 3.07 -38.34
CA PRO A 493 -13.83 2.71 -39.51
C PRO A 493 -12.33 2.61 -39.21
N GLU A 494 -11.62 1.85 -40.06
CA GLU A 494 -10.15 1.73 -39.97
C GLU A 494 -9.44 3.09 -40.13
N ILE A 495 -8.34 3.23 -39.40
CA ILE A 495 -7.46 4.39 -39.49
C ILE A 495 -6.12 3.96 -40.11
N SER A 496 -5.74 4.61 -41.19
CA SER A 496 -4.55 4.25 -41.96
C SER A 496 -3.26 4.46 -41.15
N GLY A 497 -2.41 3.46 -41.13
CA GLY A 497 -1.09 3.48 -40.49
C GLY A 497 -1.06 3.14 -39.02
N ILE A 498 -2.20 2.98 -38.35
CA ILE A 498 -2.28 2.47 -36.98
C ILE A 498 -2.07 0.95 -37.00
N LYS A 499 -1.24 0.45 -36.09
CA LYS A 499 -0.82 -0.95 -36.02
C LYS A 499 -2.01 -1.91 -35.86
N LYS A 500 -3.00 -1.56 -35.01
CA LYS A 500 -4.20 -2.34 -34.73
C LYS A 500 -5.29 -1.51 -34.07
N THR A 501 -6.55 -1.82 -34.37
CA THR A 501 -7.71 -1.25 -33.68
C THR A 501 -8.47 -2.35 -32.93
N HIS A 502 -8.72 -2.13 -31.64
CA HIS A 502 -9.49 -3.00 -30.77
C HIS A 502 -10.86 -2.35 -30.51
N ILE A 503 -11.93 -2.97 -31.01
CA ILE A 503 -13.30 -2.49 -30.80
C ILE A 503 -13.93 -3.29 -29.67
N LEU A 504 -14.27 -2.62 -28.55
CA LEU A 504 -14.83 -3.24 -27.36
C LEU A 504 -16.36 -3.26 -27.37
N GLY A 505 -17.00 -2.57 -28.35
CA GLY A 505 -18.44 -2.39 -28.35
C GLY A 505 -18.94 -1.50 -27.20
N PHE A 506 -20.18 -1.77 -26.76
CA PHE A 506 -20.75 -1.05 -25.61
C PHE A 506 -20.23 -1.64 -24.29
N VAL A 507 -19.68 -0.80 -23.44
CA VAL A 507 -19.24 -1.14 -22.09
C VAL A 507 -20.28 -0.58 -21.11
N TYR A 508 -20.95 -1.47 -20.35
CA TYR A 508 -22.15 -1.12 -19.56
C TYR A 508 -21.89 -0.99 -18.06
N ASP A 509 -20.74 -1.41 -17.56
CA ASP A 509 -20.40 -1.34 -16.13
C ASP A 509 -19.16 -0.49 -15.88
N ASP A 510 -19.14 0.20 -14.74
CA ASP A 510 -18.09 1.13 -14.35
C ASP A 510 -16.72 0.44 -14.21
N SER A 511 -16.69 -0.83 -13.80
CA SER A 511 -15.45 -1.58 -13.64
C SER A 511 -14.80 -1.86 -14.98
N SER A 512 -15.57 -2.34 -15.98
CA SER A 512 -15.07 -2.59 -17.33
C SER A 512 -14.68 -1.28 -18.04
N LEU A 513 -15.41 -0.19 -17.78
CA LEU A 513 -15.09 1.13 -18.32
C LEU A 513 -13.78 1.69 -17.73
N ALA A 514 -13.61 1.59 -16.40
CA ALA A 514 -12.35 1.93 -15.75
C ALA A 514 -11.17 1.10 -16.28
N LEU A 515 -11.41 -0.17 -16.64
CA LEU A 515 -10.42 -1.03 -17.26
C LEU A 515 -10.01 -0.52 -18.63
N ALA A 516 -10.97 -0.12 -19.46
CA ALA A 516 -10.71 0.42 -20.78
C ALA A 516 -9.86 1.70 -20.70
N PHE A 517 -10.18 2.62 -19.77
CA PHE A 517 -9.36 3.84 -19.57
C PHE A 517 -7.94 3.50 -19.08
N ASN A 518 -7.81 2.63 -18.09
CA ASN A 518 -6.50 2.25 -17.55
C ASN A 518 -5.62 1.47 -18.55
N ALA A 519 -6.21 0.83 -19.55
CA ALA A 519 -5.45 0.19 -20.62
C ALA A 519 -4.80 1.19 -21.59
N CYS A 520 -5.24 2.46 -21.59
CA CYS A 520 -4.75 3.48 -22.51
C CYS A 520 -3.60 4.29 -21.89
N ASP A 521 -2.62 4.65 -22.72
CA ASP A 521 -1.56 5.61 -22.38
C ASP A 521 -2.06 7.03 -22.44
N VAL A 522 -3.02 7.29 -23.35
CA VAL A 522 -3.73 8.55 -23.49
C VAL A 522 -5.15 8.29 -23.98
N PHE A 523 -6.10 9.05 -23.48
CA PHE A 523 -7.49 9.03 -23.94
C PHE A 523 -7.78 10.31 -24.76
N ILE A 524 -8.41 10.16 -25.93
CA ILE A 524 -8.74 11.28 -26.80
C ILE A 524 -10.24 11.55 -26.76
N ALA A 525 -10.61 12.77 -26.41
CA ALA A 525 -11.98 13.25 -26.34
C ALA A 525 -12.20 14.43 -27.31
N PRO A 526 -12.23 14.18 -28.64
CA PRO A 526 -12.22 15.21 -29.67
C PRO A 526 -13.64 15.74 -29.98
N SER A 527 -14.53 15.77 -28.98
CA SER A 527 -15.91 16.24 -29.18
C SER A 527 -15.94 17.69 -29.67
N LEU A 528 -16.83 17.99 -30.60
CA LEU A 528 -17.02 19.32 -31.18
C LEU A 528 -17.98 20.21 -30.36
N ALA A 529 -18.75 19.61 -29.44
CA ALA A 529 -19.62 20.30 -28.50
C ALA A 529 -19.82 19.43 -27.24
N GLU A 530 -19.52 19.98 -26.09
CA GLU A 530 -19.71 19.35 -24.76
C GLU A 530 -20.05 20.42 -23.72
N ASN A 531 -20.86 20.02 -22.71
CA ASN A 531 -21.05 20.85 -21.52
C ASN A 531 -20.01 20.48 -20.46
N LEU A 532 -20.07 19.25 -19.97
CA LEU A 532 -19.11 18.63 -19.06
C LEU A 532 -19.01 17.15 -19.44
N SER A 533 -17.86 16.73 -19.91
CA SER A 533 -17.70 15.39 -20.49
C SER A 533 -17.45 14.33 -19.41
N ASN A 534 -18.39 13.41 -19.20
CA ASN A 534 -18.21 12.30 -18.25
C ASN A 534 -17.00 11.43 -18.61
N VAL A 535 -16.78 11.13 -19.89
CA VAL A 535 -15.63 10.30 -20.31
C VAL A 535 -14.27 10.96 -20.02
N ILE A 536 -14.19 12.29 -20.03
CA ILE A 536 -13.00 13.04 -19.58
C ILE A 536 -12.82 12.85 -18.09
N MET A 537 -13.87 13.07 -17.31
CA MET A 537 -13.86 12.91 -15.85
C MET A 537 -13.46 11.48 -15.44
N GLU A 538 -14.04 10.47 -16.09
CA GLU A 538 -13.78 9.05 -15.86
C GLU A 538 -12.35 8.69 -16.22
N SER A 539 -11.84 9.12 -17.38
CA SER A 539 -10.46 8.91 -17.80
C SER A 539 -9.45 9.52 -16.82
N LEU A 540 -9.63 10.80 -16.47
CA LEU A 540 -8.78 11.50 -15.50
C LEU A 540 -8.85 10.86 -14.10
N SER A 541 -10.03 10.39 -13.67
CA SER A 541 -10.21 9.66 -12.41
C SER A 541 -9.40 8.36 -12.39
N CYS A 542 -9.24 7.70 -13.54
CA CYS A 542 -8.40 6.53 -13.72
C CYS A 542 -6.90 6.84 -13.85
N GLY A 543 -6.51 8.12 -13.84
CA GLY A 543 -5.13 8.56 -14.02
C GLY A 543 -4.64 8.50 -15.47
N THR A 544 -5.55 8.32 -16.44
CA THR A 544 -5.22 8.35 -17.86
C THR A 544 -5.35 9.79 -18.36
N PRO A 545 -4.26 10.42 -18.84
CA PRO A 545 -4.31 11.78 -19.34
C PRO A 545 -5.23 11.89 -20.56
N VAL A 546 -5.87 13.04 -20.70
CA VAL A 546 -6.82 13.29 -21.78
C VAL A 546 -6.31 14.36 -22.72
N VAL A 547 -6.44 14.14 -24.03
CA VAL A 547 -6.30 15.16 -25.05
C VAL A 547 -7.69 15.48 -25.59
N ALA A 548 -8.11 16.74 -25.48
CA ALA A 548 -9.44 17.20 -25.88
C ALA A 548 -9.38 18.58 -26.49
N PHE A 549 -10.41 18.98 -27.24
CA PHE A 549 -10.55 20.38 -27.66
C PHE A 549 -10.86 21.28 -26.47
N ASP A 550 -10.35 22.51 -26.50
CA ASP A 550 -10.67 23.56 -25.52
C ASP A 550 -12.05 24.13 -25.79
N ILE A 551 -13.08 23.38 -25.45
CA ILE A 551 -14.49 23.73 -25.66
C ILE A 551 -15.33 23.39 -24.43
N GLY A 552 -16.39 24.15 -24.21
CA GLY A 552 -17.38 23.92 -23.13
C GLY A 552 -16.69 23.80 -21.76
N GLY A 553 -17.04 22.77 -20.98
CA GLY A 553 -16.47 22.50 -19.66
C GLY A 553 -15.20 21.67 -19.67
N ASN A 554 -14.53 21.45 -20.81
CA ASN A 554 -13.32 20.63 -20.84
C ASN A 554 -12.17 21.31 -20.07
N SER A 555 -12.05 22.64 -20.15
CA SER A 555 -11.06 23.44 -19.38
C SER A 555 -11.33 23.47 -17.87
N ASP A 556 -12.55 23.11 -17.41
CA ASP A 556 -12.83 22.96 -15.98
C ASP A 556 -12.19 21.69 -15.40
N MET A 557 -11.92 20.68 -16.24
CA MET A 557 -11.37 19.38 -15.85
C MET A 557 -9.90 19.22 -16.25
N ILE A 558 -9.50 19.80 -17.38
CA ILE A 558 -8.17 19.67 -17.96
C ILE A 558 -7.36 20.94 -17.75
N THR A 559 -6.26 20.84 -17.02
CA THR A 559 -5.23 21.87 -16.96
C THR A 559 -4.14 21.49 -17.97
N HIS A 560 -3.99 22.33 -19.02
CA HIS A 560 -3.13 22.08 -20.16
C HIS A 560 -1.69 21.70 -19.75
N LYS A 561 -1.20 20.57 -20.25
CA LYS A 561 0.12 19.97 -19.97
C LYS A 561 0.39 19.61 -18.49
N HIS A 562 -0.63 19.66 -17.64
CA HIS A 562 -0.50 19.29 -16.23
C HIS A 562 -1.21 17.93 -15.94
N ASN A 563 -2.47 17.77 -16.34
CA ASN A 563 -3.23 16.52 -16.21
C ASN A 563 -3.80 16.01 -17.54
N GLY A 564 -3.59 16.75 -18.63
CA GLY A 564 -4.04 16.49 -19.98
C GLY A 564 -3.62 17.60 -20.93
N TYR A 565 -4.18 17.61 -22.13
CA TYR A 565 -3.86 18.59 -23.17
C TYR A 565 -5.16 19.18 -23.75
N LEU A 566 -5.28 20.50 -23.76
CA LEU A 566 -6.34 21.23 -24.44
C LEU A 566 -5.85 21.67 -25.80
N ALA A 567 -6.48 21.19 -26.86
CA ALA A 567 -6.15 21.47 -28.24
C ALA A 567 -7.11 22.53 -28.84
N THR A 568 -6.59 23.40 -29.69
CA THR A 568 -7.34 24.46 -30.34
C THR A 568 -7.96 24.04 -31.67
N ASP A 569 -7.34 23.09 -32.34
CA ASP A 569 -7.78 22.53 -33.63
C ASP A 569 -7.29 21.10 -33.82
N THR A 570 -7.59 20.49 -34.98
CA THR A 570 -7.20 19.09 -35.28
C THR A 570 -5.68 18.90 -35.40
N HIS A 571 -4.94 19.90 -35.85
CA HIS A 571 -3.49 19.82 -35.92
C HIS A 571 -2.87 19.87 -34.52
N ASP A 572 -3.42 20.72 -33.65
CA ASP A 572 -3.01 20.83 -32.25
C ASP A 572 -3.45 19.57 -31.44
N LEU A 573 -4.53 18.90 -31.85
CA LEU A 573 -4.92 17.59 -31.28
C LEU A 573 -3.84 16.53 -31.54
N SER A 574 -3.23 16.53 -32.74
CA SER A 574 -2.08 15.67 -33.07
C SER A 574 -0.87 15.99 -32.18
N ALA A 575 -0.56 17.27 -32.00
CA ALA A 575 0.53 17.70 -31.11
C ALA A 575 0.28 17.28 -29.65
N GLY A 576 -0.97 17.31 -29.19
CA GLY A 576 -1.36 16.81 -27.87
C GLY A 576 -1.16 15.30 -27.71
N ILE A 577 -1.43 14.53 -28.75
CA ILE A 577 -1.17 13.08 -28.77
C ILE A 577 0.35 12.83 -28.70
N GLU A 578 1.14 13.52 -29.51
CA GLU A 578 2.60 13.42 -29.48
C GLU A 578 3.18 13.80 -28.10
N TRP A 579 2.66 14.88 -27.50
CA TRP A 579 3.06 15.28 -26.14
C TRP A 579 2.78 14.17 -25.13
N ALA A 580 1.59 13.59 -25.13
CA ALA A 580 1.23 12.56 -24.16
C ALA A 580 2.06 11.27 -24.31
N LEU A 581 2.31 10.84 -25.56
CA LEU A 581 3.09 9.64 -25.85
C LEU A 581 4.61 9.87 -25.74
N GLY A 582 5.06 11.12 -25.77
CA GLY A 582 6.47 11.51 -25.62
C GLY A 582 6.92 11.74 -24.17
N LEU A 583 6.01 11.59 -23.19
CA LEU A 583 6.37 11.76 -21.78
C LEU A 583 7.32 10.65 -21.32
N ASP A 584 8.39 11.03 -20.62
CA ASP A 584 9.21 10.05 -19.92
C ASP A 584 8.45 9.44 -18.73
N SER A 585 8.98 8.37 -18.17
CA SER A 585 8.34 7.60 -17.11
C SER A 585 7.98 8.44 -15.87
N LEU A 586 8.80 9.42 -15.48
CA LEU A 586 8.55 10.28 -14.32
C LEU A 586 7.49 11.33 -14.63
N SER A 587 7.57 11.96 -15.80
CA SER A 587 6.60 12.94 -16.27
C SER A 587 5.22 12.30 -16.46
N ALA A 588 5.14 11.09 -17.03
CA ALA A 588 3.90 10.34 -17.17
C ALA A 588 3.24 10.02 -15.82
N GLN A 589 4.04 9.61 -14.82
CA GLN A 589 3.54 9.39 -13.45
C GLN A 589 3.03 10.69 -12.80
N SER A 590 3.74 11.81 -13.01
CA SER A 590 3.32 13.12 -12.49
C SER A 590 2.00 13.57 -13.11
N VAL A 591 1.84 13.43 -14.42
CA VAL A 591 0.61 13.76 -15.15
C VAL A 591 -0.56 12.85 -14.70
N SER A 592 -0.32 11.56 -14.56
CA SER A 592 -1.31 10.58 -14.08
C SER A 592 -1.77 10.90 -12.65
N PHE A 593 -0.85 11.25 -11.76
CA PHE A 593 -1.18 11.69 -10.40
C PHE A 593 -1.98 12.99 -10.40
N ALA A 594 -1.56 13.98 -11.19
CA ALA A 594 -2.29 15.24 -11.32
C ALA A 594 -3.71 15.03 -11.86
N ALA A 595 -3.91 14.10 -12.81
CA ALA A 595 -5.20 13.73 -13.36
C ALA A 595 -6.14 13.22 -12.27
N THR A 596 -5.71 12.23 -11.49
CA THR A 596 -6.54 11.69 -10.39
C THR A 596 -6.83 12.73 -9.31
N GLN A 597 -5.84 13.54 -8.93
CA GLN A 597 -6.01 14.56 -7.90
C GLN A 597 -6.96 15.69 -8.31
N SER A 598 -6.91 16.13 -9.57
CA SER A 598 -7.78 17.19 -10.07
C SER A 598 -9.26 16.80 -9.94
N ILE A 599 -9.62 15.59 -10.34
CA ILE A 599 -11.01 15.12 -10.27
C ILE A 599 -11.42 14.85 -8.81
N ALA A 600 -10.58 14.18 -8.03
CA ALA A 600 -10.86 13.90 -6.62
C ALA A 600 -11.07 15.17 -5.78
N THR A 601 -10.42 16.28 -6.13
CA THR A 601 -10.54 17.54 -5.38
C THR A 601 -11.72 18.39 -5.85
N GLN A 602 -12.04 18.39 -7.14
CA GLN A 602 -13.04 19.30 -7.72
C GLN A 602 -14.42 18.64 -7.89
N PHE A 603 -14.45 17.36 -8.30
CA PHE A 603 -15.66 16.66 -8.72
C PHE A 603 -16.03 15.47 -7.84
N ASP A 604 -15.46 15.38 -6.63
CA ASP A 604 -15.80 14.33 -5.66
C ASP A 604 -17.30 14.32 -5.34
N THR A 605 -17.92 13.15 -5.47
CA THR A 605 -19.38 12.97 -5.33
C THR A 605 -19.95 13.55 -4.02
N PRO A 606 -19.37 13.31 -2.82
CA PRO A 606 -19.80 13.93 -1.58
C PRO A 606 -19.78 15.47 -1.62
N LYS A 607 -18.75 16.06 -2.24
CA LYS A 607 -18.60 17.51 -2.35
C LYS A 607 -19.69 18.09 -3.26
N ILE A 608 -19.87 17.50 -4.44
CA ILE A 608 -20.89 17.92 -5.41
C ILE A 608 -22.30 17.74 -4.83
N ALA A 609 -22.59 16.61 -4.19
CA ALA A 609 -23.87 16.37 -3.51
C ALA A 609 -24.16 17.45 -2.45
N LYS A 610 -23.15 17.87 -1.69
CA LYS A 610 -23.30 18.94 -0.70
C LYS A 610 -23.68 20.28 -1.34
N ILE A 611 -23.04 20.63 -2.47
CA ILE A 611 -23.37 21.85 -3.24
C ILE A 611 -24.83 21.81 -3.71
N TYR A 612 -25.30 20.69 -4.26
CA TYR A 612 -26.68 20.53 -4.68
C TYR A 612 -27.65 20.60 -3.50
N ILE A 613 -27.34 19.97 -2.37
CA ILE A 613 -28.17 20.04 -1.16
C ILE A 613 -28.28 21.49 -0.65
N GLU A 614 -27.19 22.24 -0.65
CA GLU A 614 -27.19 23.64 -0.26
C GLU A 614 -28.03 24.51 -1.24
N ALA A 615 -27.89 24.28 -2.56
CA ALA A 615 -28.68 24.93 -3.57
C ALA A 615 -30.19 24.62 -3.42
N TYR A 616 -30.55 23.35 -3.20
CA TYR A 616 -31.97 22.97 -2.96
C TYR A 616 -32.54 23.59 -1.67
N ARG A 617 -31.76 23.69 -0.60
CA ARG A 617 -32.18 24.36 0.64
C ARG A 617 -32.43 25.84 0.43
N GLN A 618 -31.61 26.51 -0.39
CA GLN A 618 -31.82 27.92 -0.73
C GLN A 618 -33.07 28.12 -1.60
N LEU A 619 -33.36 27.21 -2.52
CA LEU A 619 -34.55 27.22 -3.36
C LEU A 619 -35.83 26.93 -2.58
N SER A 620 -35.80 26.00 -1.63
CA SER A 620 -36.95 25.62 -0.81
C SER A 620 -37.32 26.66 0.26
N GLY A 621 -36.42 27.58 0.60
CA GLY A 621 -36.64 28.66 1.58
C GLY A 621 -37.23 29.95 1.05
N GLY A 622 -37.80 29.96 -0.18
CA GLY A 622 -38.59 31.08 -0.75
C GLY A 622 -37.79 32.37 -0.95
N GLY A 623 -37.10 32.49 -2.04
CA GLY A 623 -36.52 33.75 -2.52
C GLY A 623 -35.26 33.61 -3.35
N VAL A 624 -35.41 33.88 -4.64
CA VAL A 624 -34.39 34.46 -5.51
C VAL A 624 -33.63 33.52 -6.46
N VAL A 625 -34.10 33.58 -7.70
CA VAL A 625 -33.40 33.08 -8.93
C VAL A 625 -32.00 33.70 -9.11
N ASP A 626 -31.72 34.88 -8.55
CA ASP A 626 -30.43 35.57 -8.67
C ASP A 626 -29.30 34.94 -7.82
N LYS A 627 -29.62 34.20 -6.76
CA LYS A 627 -28.60 33.50 -5.95
C LYS A 627 -28.03 32.24 -6.61
N ILE A 628 -28.75 31.64 -7.55
CA ILE A 628 -28.27 30.46 -8.30
C ILE A 628 -27.13 30.84 -9.24
N ARG A 629 -27.20 32.00 -9.87
CA ARG A 629 -26.06 32.52 -10.64
C ARG A 629 -24.80 32.72 -9.82
N TYR A 630 -24.93 33.07 -8.54
CA TYR A 630 -23.80 33.29 -7.65
C TYR A 630 -23.13 31.98 -7.20
N VAL A 631 -23.88 30.90 -7.00
CA VAL A 631 -23.36 29.60 -6.58
C VAL A 631 -22.62 28.89 -7.74
N ILE A 632 -23.09 29.07 -8.97
CA ILE A 632 -22.44 28.51 -10.16
C ILE A 632 -21.15 29.31 -10.54
N TYR A 633 -21.11 30.63 -10.24
CA TYR A 633 -19.98 31.49 -10.55
C TYR A 633 -18.80 31.44 -9.56
N ILE A 634 -19.05 30.97 -8.31
CA ILE A 634 -17.96 30.82 -7.27
C ILE A 634 -17.12 29.56 -7.48
N SER A 635 -17.53 28.63 -8.34
CA SER A 635 -16.75 27.40 -8.62
C SER A 635 -15.76 27.54 -9.78
N THR A 636 -15.67 28.69 -10.44
CA THR A 636 -14.63 28.96 -11.44
C THR A 636 -13.55 29.84 -10.84
N PRO A 637 -12.31 29.36 -10.66
CA PRO A 637 -11.18 30.25 -10.38
C PRO A 637 -10.92 31.11 -11.63
N SER A 638 -10.91 32.41 -11.42
CA SER A 638 -10.42 33.40 -12.40
C SER A 638 -8.91 33.22 -12.63
#